data_1cffe94c8af1eb031f1385033c4aa559
#
_entry.id   1cffe94c8af1eb031f1385033c4aa559
#
_cell.length_a   1.000
_cell.length_b   1.000
_cell.length_c   1.000
_cell.angle_alpha   90.00
_cell.angle_beta   90.00
_cell.angle_gamma   90.00
#
_symmetry.space_group_name_H-M   'P 1'
#
loop_
_entity.id
_entity.type
_entity.pdbx_description
1 polymer ?
#
loop_
_entity_poly.entity_id
_entity_poly.type
_entity_poly.pdbx_seq_one_letter_code
_entity_poly.pdbx_strand_id
1 'polypeptide(L)'
;MQAFTLTALCGAFLLISAVQTQEDDTEYCDDCEDLPKNCSLSESITGGWLSYSEGGVEGSVLTYHCEPGHYAYPTSTRVCSASGEWSVMRQANGRMVAKATCKEMQCPAQLQLDDGVLWPRRQWFRPGEVQEFSCRNGFTLRGSAVRNCTLWGAWTGSAPVCDDQADDCSNPGTPPGALQTGDRFRVGEKVQYRCQASLVLLGSSERVCLESREWSGSEARCLAPFTFDVPESAARAMAGSLSGVMDVTSPEFKKRATTANFGRTINVGGGPSRLNIYILLDTSGSIKEAEFEKARKAVIALIHKLESYRVNMKFEIISYATEPKEIVQITSRLSGDVDHVLQELEEFDYKAEHGTKTGTNTHAALEMVYKRMGFLQVDKKSGFNETQHVMLIVTDGHSNRGNSPKLVLVKIRGLLGYRPSAPDTKRDLVDHTAEHLLDIYVFGVGDGVNMKELNALTSKKRDEQHIFILRDYNDLGKVFDKMISDSAVTMCGIAQEAGDDNPKKDYTRPWHVEITELFGQASKCKGSIVTENWILTAAHCFTPKAVQNPGTVKIIHGKEKETSASSVILHPQYNVRGLQHKKVKEFYDYDIALIKLKESIKLSAEARPICLPCTKPASSALKMDPNSTCDQHEKTLLPLEETLAHFLKEGFTRRATYIKTGSKRADCIKHAATIFNSNTTASVKDVITDRFLCTGGSQQYEDSLTCKGDSGGSLFLRKKHRYFQVAVVSWGNKIVCPAGDPVPADARDFHISVFSVLPWLKQHLNEELEFLPIAS
;
A
#
# COMPACT_ATOMS: atom_id res chain seq x y z
N MET A 1 -60.84 -7.04 -17.88
CA MET A 1 -61.73 -8.09 -18.41
C MET A 1 -60.87 -9.32 -18.60
N GLN A 2 -61.13 -10.27 -17.77
CA GLN A 2 -61.16 -11.72 -17.89
C GLN A 2 -59.86 -12.38 -18.37
N ALA A 3 -59.06 -13.04 -17.57
CA ALA A 3 -59.28 -14.20 -16.63
C ALA A 3 -59.60 -15.52 -17.39
N PHE A 4 -58.72 -16.53 -17.14
CA PHE A 4 -58.96 -17.93 -16.78
C PHE A 4 -57.71 -18.75 -17.13
N THR A 5 -56.91 -19.20 -16.23
CA THR A 5 -56.88 -20.39 -15.31
C THR A 5 -57.32 -21.75 -15.91
N LEU A 6 -56.50 -22.74 -15.70
CA LEU A 6 -56.65 -24.08 -15.12
C LEU A 6 -55.70 -25.09 -15.77
N THR A 7 -54.77 -25.61 -15.04
CA THR A 7 -54.66 -26.85 -14.19
C THR A 7 -54.72 -28.20 -14.95
N ALA A 8 -53.61 -28.89 -14.96
CA ALA A 8 -53.23 -30.11 -14.20
C ALA A 8 -53.72 -31.46 -14.73
N LEU A 9 -52.84 -32.42 -14.65
CA LEU A 9 -52.92 -33.78 -14.15
C LEU A 9 -52.48 -34.93 -15.07
N CYS A 10 -51.43 -35.58 -14.60
CA CYS A 10 -51.14 -37.01 -14.46
C CYS A 10 -51.66 -38.04 -15.51
N GLY A 11 -50.79 -38.97 -15.81
CA GLY A 11 -51.16 -40.30 -16.25
C GLY A 11 -50.02 -41.14 -16.83
N ALA A 12 -49.38 -41.90 -15.99
CA ALA A 12 -48.54 -43.02 -16.42
C ALA A 12 -49.39 -44.15 -17.03
N PHE A 13 -48.91 -44.80 -18.10
CA PHE A 13 -49.16 -46.22 -18.34
C PHE A 13 -48.07 -46.84 -19.20
N LEU A 14 -47.53 -47.95 -18.69
CA LEU A 14 -46.75 -48.98 -19.34
C LEU A 14 -47.57 -49.76 -20.33
N LEU A 15 -46.95 -50.32 -21.39
CA LEU A 15 -46.99 -51.72 -21.85
C LEU A 15 -46.42 -51.82 -23.30
N ILE A 16 -45.28 -52.42 -23.45
CA ILE A 16 -44.87 -53.75 -23.94
C ILE A 16 -45.40 -54.17 -25.36
N SER A 17 -44.42 -54.55 -26.18
CA SER A 17 -44.39 -55.51 -27.31
C SER A 17 -44.87 -55.03 -28.70
N ALA A 18 -44.09 -55.10 -29.74
CA ALA A 18 -43.67 -56.28 -30.45
C ALA A 18 -42.79 -55.90 -31.68
N VAL A 19 -41.90 -56.80 -31.97
CA VAL A 19 -40.96 -56.84 -33.10
C VAL A 19 -41.73 -56.90 -34.42
N GLN A 20 -41.25 -56.09 -35.41
CA GLN A 20 -41.23 -56.55 -36.81
C GLN A 20 -40.12 -55.83 -37.58
N THR A 21 -39.28 -56.63 -38.15
CA THR A 21 -38.21 -56.35 -39.12
C THR A 21 -38.75 -55.80 -40.44
N GLN A 22 -38.14 -54.72 -40.96
CA GLN A 22 -37.93 -54.57 -42.39
C GLN A 22 -36.73 -53.68 -42.70
N GLU A 23 -36.07 -54.06 -43.75
CA GLU A 23 -34.75 -53.70 -44.25
C GLU A 23 -34.68 -52.33 -44.90
N ASP A 24 -33.42 -51.80 -44.85
CA ASP A 24 -32.77 -50.89 -45.78
C ASP A 24 -33.42 -49.55 -46.14
N ASP A 25 -32.77 -48.51 -45.59
CA ASP A 25 -32.34 -47.39 -46.41
C ASP A 25 -31.14 -46.73 -45.73
N THR A 26 -29.98 -46.86 -46.32
CA THR A 26 -28.73 -46.18 -45.97
C THR A 26 -28.87 -44.71 -46.39
N GLU A 27 -29.38 -43.88 -45.47
CA GLU A 27 -29.20 -42.41 -45.55
C GLU A 27 -27.86 -42.08 -44.89
N TYR A 28 -26.89 -41.68 -45.71
CA TYR A 28 -25.58 -41.19 -45.34
C TYR A 28 -25.76 -39.84 -44.69
N CYS A 29 -25.72 -39.78 -43.36
CA CYS A 29 -25.64 -38.54 -42.59
C CYS A 29 -24.25 -37.92 -42.71
N ASP A 30 -24.12 -36.94 -43.59
CA ASP A 30 -22.87 -36.22 -43.86
C ASP A 30 -22.64 -35.02 -42.91
N ASP A 31 -23.38 -34.91 -41.81
CA ASP A 31 -23.22 -33.92 -40.75
C ASP A 31 -23.40 -34.53 -39.34
N CYS A 32 -22.55 -35.49 -38.99
CA CYS A 32 -22.33 -35.80 -37.59
C CYS A 32 -21.37 -34.74 -37.04
N GLU A 33 -21.89 -33.61 -36.59
CA GLU A 33 -21.16 -32.68 -35.72
C GLU A 33 -20.60 -33.48 -34.54
N ASP A 34 -19.27 -33.47 -34.40
CA ASP A 34 -18.55 -34.06 -33.28
C ASP A 34 -19.11 -33.49 -31.96
N LEU A 35 -19.90 -34.28 -31.25
CA LEU A 35 -20.31 -33.97 -29.88
C LEU A 35 -19.06 -33.67 -29.05
N PRO A 36 -19.02 -32.59 -28.32
CA PRO A 36 -17.85 -32.21 -27.54
C PRO A 36 -17.45 -33.36 -26.61
N LYS A 37 -16.25 -33.91 -26.82
CA LYS A 37 -15.70 -34.98 -25.98
C LYS A 37 -15.29 -34.42 -24.63
N ASN A 38 -15.95 -34.89 -23.56
CA ASN A 38 -15.59 -34.52 -22.21
C ASN A 38 -14.34 -35.26 -21.72
N CYS A 39 -13.49 -34.59 -20.97
CA CYS A 39 -12.34 -35.21 -20.31
C CYS A 39 -12.76 -36.15 -19.19
N SER A 40 -12.00 -37.20 -18.97
CA SER A 40 -12.26 -38.21 -17.95
C SER A 40 -12.21 -37.65 -16.55
N LEU A 41 -13.22 -37.96 -15.73
CA LEU A 41 -13.26 -37.61 -14.30
C LEU A 41 -12.63 -38.70 -13.41
N SER A 42 -11.98 -39.72 -13.99
CA SER A 42 -11.33 -40.83 -13.26
C SER A 42 -9.86 -40.53 -12.89
N GLU A 43 -9.40 -39.31 -13.04
CA GLU A 43 -8.04 -38.92 -12.67
C GLU A 43 -7.80 -39.11 -11.15
N SER A 44 -6.54 -39.27 -10.77
CA SER A 44 -6.17 -39.48 -9.37
C SER A 44 -4.80 -38.87 -9.06
N ILE A 45 -4.56 -38.49 -7.83
CA ILE A 45 -3.25 -38.10 -7.31
C ILE A 45 -2.86 -39.01 -6.15
N THR A 46 -1.58 -39.37 -6.06
CA THR A 46 -1.07 -40.16 -4.95
C THR A 46 -0.78 -39.23 -3.76
N GLY A 47 -1.44 -39.49 -2.62
CA GLY A 47 -1.23 -38.72 -1.38
C GLY A 47 -2.02 -37.41 -1.27
N GLY A 48 -3.07 -37.24 -2.10
CA GLY A 48 -3.90 -36.04 -2.10
C GLY A 48 -5.30 -36.28 -2.65
N TRP A 49 -6.01 -35.22 -2.97
CA TRP A 49 -7.33 -35.23 -3.60
C TRP A 49 -7.39 -34.27 -4.78
N LEU A 50 -8.47 -34.27 -5.51
CA LEU A 50 -8.65 -33.44 -6.68
C LEU A 50 -10.03 -32.81 -6.76
N SER A 51 -10.13 -31.70 -7.49
CA SER A 51 -11.37 -31.02 -7.80
C SER A 51 -11.43 -30.63 -9.27
N TYR A 52 -12.63 -30.56 -9.82
CA TYR A 52 -12.91 -30.11 -11.18
C TYR A 52 -13.70 -28.81 -11.13
N SER A 53 -13.39 -27.86 -12.00
CA SER A 53 -14.13 -26.60 -12.04
C SER A 53 -15.52 -26.76 -12.67
N GLU A 54 -15.64 -27.52 -13.78
CA GLU A 54 -16.86 -27.64 -14.60
C GLU A 54 -17.10 -29.05 -15.12
N GLY A 55 -16.77 -30.09 -14.33
CA GLY A 55 -17.18 -31.46 -14.65
C GLY A 55 -16.56 -32.08 -15.90
N GLY A 56 -15.44 -31.60 -16.41
CA GLY A 56 -14.69 -32.21 -17.50
C GLY A 56 -15.06 -31.74 -18.90
N VAL A 57 -15.88 -30.70 -19.06
CA VAL A 57 -16.11 -30.05 -20.37
C VAL A 57 -14.84 -29.33 -20.85
N GLU A 58 -14.77 -29.02 -22.14
CA GLU A 58 -13.66 -28.21 -22.70
C GLU A 58 -13.41 -26.95 -21.88
N GLY A 59 -12.16 -26.66 -21.56
CA GLY A 59 -11.76 -25.54 -20.70
C GLY A 59 -11.88 -25.81 -19.19
N SER A 60 -12.48 -26.93 -18.77
CA SER A 60 -12.50 -27.33 -17.36
C SER A 60 -11.07 -27.51 -16.82
N VAL A 61 -10.85 -27.09 -15.57
CA VAL A 61 -9.57 -27.26 -14.87
C VAL A 61 -9.71 -28.34 -13.80
N LEU A 62 -8.86 -29.35 -13.91
CA LEU A 62 -8.58 -30.31 -12.86
C LEU A 62 -7.51 -29.70 -11.95
N THR A 63 -7.81 -29.58 -10.66
CA THR A 63 -6.87 -29.11 -9.64
C THR A 63 -6.52 -30.25 -8.68
N TYR A 64 -5.23 -30.47 -8.49
CA TYR A 64 -4.66 -31.41 -7.56
C TYR A 64 -4.40 -30.71 -6.22
N HIS A 65 -4.87 -31.31 -5.13
CA HIS A 65 -4.69 -30.81 -3.78
C HIS A 65 -3.84 -31.77 -2.97
N CYS A 66 -2.94 -31.23 -2.14
CA CYS A 66 -2.10 -31.97 -1.22
C CYS A 66 -2.28 -31.45 0.21
N GLU A 67 -1.97 -32.28 1.20
CA GLU A 67 -1.92 -31.88 2.59
C GLU A 67 -0.91 -30.74 2.81
N PRO A 68 -1.09 -29.90 3.85
CA PRO A 68 -0.14 -28.84 4.19
C PRO A 68 1.29 -29.37 4.30
N GLY A 69 2.24 -28.64 3.74
CA GLY A 69 3.63 -29.07 3.66
C GLY A 69 3.96 -29.96 2.46
N HIS A 70 3.00 -30.19 1.56
CA HIS A 70 3.20 -30.92 0.31
C HIS A 70 2.70 -30.13 -0.87
N TYR A 71 3.20 -30.42 -2.06
CA TYR A 71 2.79 -29.83 -3.33
C TYR A 71 2.54 -30.90 -4.39
N ALA A 72 1.62 -30.63 -5.30
CA ALA A 72 1.31 -31.53 -6.41
C ALA A 72 2.42 -31.45 -7.47
N TYR A 73 2.95 -32.60 -7.85
CA TYR A 73 4.03 -32.73 -8.82
C TYR A 73 3.62 -33.71 -9.93
N PRO A 74 3.89 -33.42 -11.19
CA PRO A 74 4.70 -32.32 -11.72
C PRO A 74 3.93 -31.01 -11.97
N THR A 75 2.62 -30.97 -11.78
CA THR A 75 1.77 -29.77 -11.90
C THR A 75 0.65 -29.81 -10.87
N SER A 76 0.16 -28.67 -10.48
CA SER A 76 -1.02 -28.54 -9.60
C SER A 76 -2.33 -28.49 -10.37
N THR A 77 -2.29 -28.21 -11.68
CA THR A 77 -3.49 -28.07 -12.51
C THR A 77 -3.33 -28.72 -13.88
N ARG A 78 -4.46 -29.14 -14.49
CA ARG A 78 -4.57 -29.56 -15.89
C ARG A 78 -5.83 -28.98 -16.51
N VAL A 79 -5.77 -28.64 -17.78
CA VAL A 79 -6.91 -28.07 -18.53
C VAL A 79 -7.43 -29.13 -19.51
N CYS A 80 -8.74 -29.25 -19.63
CA CYS A 80 -9.40 -30.09 -20.60
C CYS A 80 -9.37 -29.44 -22.00
N SER A 81 -8.86 -30.17 -22.99
CA SER A 81 -8.82 -29.71 -24.38
C SER A 81 -10.12 -30.02 -25.11
N ALA A 82 -10.33 -29.40 -26.27
CA ALA A 82 -11.43 -29.71 -27.19
C ALA A 82 -11.44 -31.20 -27.67
N SER A 83 -10.29 -31.90 -27.63
CA SER A 83 -10.20 -33.31 -27.94
C SER A 83 -10.72 -34.24 -26.83
N GLY A 84 -11.13 -33.71 -25.69
CA GLY A 84 -11.56 -34.47 -24.51
C GLY A 84 -10.39 -35.09 -23.72
N GLU A 85 -9.20 -34.53 -23.84
CA GLU A 85 -8.03 -34.96 -23.10
C GLU A 85 -7.50 -33.89 -22.16
N TRP A 86 -7.08 -34.29 -20.95
CA TRP A 86 -6.39 -33.41 -20.02
C TRP A 86 -4.99 -33.06 -20.53
N SER A 87 -4.58 -31.82 -20.35
CA SER A 87 -3.23 -31.35 -20.71
C SER A 87 -2.15 -32.27 -20.12
N VAL A 88 -1.07 -32.50 -20.89
CA VAL A 88 -0.03 -33.48 -20.57
C VAL A 88 0.84 -33.01 -19.40
N MET A 89 1.06 -33.90 -18.44
CA MET A 89 2.02 -33.64 -17.34
C MET A 89 3.44 -33.96 -17.74
N ARG A 90 4.37 -33.02 -17.57
CA ARG A 90 5.80 -33.22 -17.87
C ARG A 90 6.65 -32.87 -16.65
N GLN A 91 7.65 -33.70 -16.38
CA GLN A 91 8.71 -33.37 -15.39
C GLN A 91 9.67 -32.31 -15.95
N ALA A 92 10.49 -31.74 -15.10
CA ALA A 92 11.49 -30.74 -15.47
C ALA A 92 12.49 -31.21 -16.55
N ASN A 93 12.72 -32.54 -16.66
CA ASN A 93 13.54 -33.16 -17.68
C ASN A 93 12.78 -33.44 -19.01
N GLY A 94 11.52 -33.00 -19.13
CA GLY A 94 10.65 -33.19 -20.30
C GLY A 94 9.93 -34.53 -20.37
N ARG A 95 10.20 -35.49 -19.46
CA ARG A 95 9.55 -36.79 -19.42
C ARG A 95 8.06 -36.66 -19.09
N MET A 96 7.21 -37.29 -19.88
CA MET A 96 5.77 -37.37 -19.61
C MET A 96 5.48 -38.30 -18.43
N VAL A 97 4.50 -37.94 -17.63
CA VAL A 97 4.05 -38.65 -16.43
C VAL A 97 2.53 -38.81 -16.48
N ALA A 98 2.05 -40.02 -16.21
CA ALA A 98 0.63 -40.35 -16.27
C ALA A 98 -0.12 -40.00 -14.97
N LYS A 99 0.55 -39.96 -13.82
CA LYS A 99 -0.07 -39.65 -12.51
C LYS A 99 0.67 -38.56 -11.79
N ALA A 100 -0.09 -37.64 -11.14
CA ALA A 100 0.43 -36.70 -10.21
C ALA A 100 0.69 -37.34 -8.83
N THR A 101 1.64 -36.80 -8.09
CA THR A 101 1.98 -37.24 -6.72
C THR A 101 2.19 -36.03 -5.82
N CYS A 102 1.72 -36.09 -4.59
CA CYS A 102 2.07 -35.10 -3.59
C CYS A 102 3.51 -35.32 -3.10
N LYS A 103 4.34 -34.28 -3.20
CA LYS A 103 5.71 -34.27 -2.70
C LYS A 103 5.83 -33.34 -1.52
N GLU A 104 6.67 -33.73 -0.53
CA GLU A 104 6.96 -32.90 0.62
C GLU A 104 7.72 -31.64 0.23
N MET A 105 7.30 -30.48 0.76
CA MET A 105 8.03 -29.23 0.65
C MET A 105 9.38 -29.36 1.35
N GLN A 106 10.41 -28.76 0.79
CA GLN A 106 11.74 -28.75 1.36
C GLN A 106 12.38 -27.38 1.21
N CYS A 107 13.13 -26.96 2.21
CA CYS A 107 13.91 -25.74 2.15
C CYS A 107 15.30 -26.03 1.56
N PRO A 108 15.77 -25.26 0.56
CA PRO A 108 17.15 -25.34 0.12
C PRO A 108 18.07 -24.88 1.23
N ALA A 109 19.14 -25.63 1.51
CA ALA A 109 20.08 -25.32 2.58
C ALA A 109 20.89 -24.05 2.30
N GLN A 110 21.32 -23.37 3.35
CA GLN A 110 22.48 -22.49 3.28
C GLN A 110 23.69 -23.38 3.02
N LEU A 111 24.31 -23.25 1.83
CA LEU A 111 25.42 -24.13 1.42
C LEU A 111 26.79 -23.58 1.82
N GLN A 112 26.90 -22.26 1.92
CA GLN A 112 28.14 -21.53 2.17
C GLN A 112 27.88 -20.44 3.20
N LEU A 113 28.81 -20.30 4.14
CA LEU A 113 28.89 -19.19 5.07
C LEU A 113 30.38 -18.86 5.21
N ASP A 114 30.81 -17.80 4.52
CA ASP A 114 32.19 -17.34 4.53
C ASP A 114 32.56 -16.90 5.95
N ASP A 115 33.75 -17.29 6.40
CA ASP A 115 34.26 -17.04 7.75
C ASP A 115 33.34 -17.49 8.90
N GLY A 116 32.52 -18.51 8.60
CA GLY A 116 31.58 -19.09 9.55
C GLY A 116 31.52 -20.62 9.49
N VAL A 117 30.70 -21.15 10.35
CA VAL A 117 30.36 -22.58 10.46
C VAL A 117 28.85 -22.70 10.38
N LEU A 118 28.37 -23.65 9.59
CA LEU A 118 26.96 -24.01 9.50
C LEU A 118 26.75 -25.49 9.81
N TRP A 119 25.68 -25.82 10.51
CA TRP A 119 25.35 -27.18 10.93
C TRP A 119 23.81 -27.40 10.97
N PRO A 120 23.30 -28.56 10.56
CA PRO A 120 23.98 -29.62 9.81
C PRO A 120 24.27 -29.23 8.36
N ARG A 121 25.27 -29.85 7.74
CA ARG A 121 25.63 -29.66 6.33
C ARG A 121 24.82 -30.65 5.47
N ARG A 122 23.78 -30.16 4.84
CA ARG A 122 22.86 -30.90 3.90
C ARG A 122 22.55 -30.00 2.72
N GLN A 123 21.92 -30.57 1.70
CA GLN A 123 21.42 -29.79 0.56
C GLN A 123 19.96 -29.33 0.74
N TRP A 124 19.17 -30.10 1.49
CA TRP A 124 17.75 -29.90 1.70
C TRP A 124 17.36 -30.20 3.13
N PHE A 125 16.36 -29.45 3.62
CA PHE A 125 15.78 -29.59 4.95
C PHE A 125 14.28 -29.77 4.85
N ARG A 126 13.72 -30.66 5.67
CA ARG A 126 12.28 -30.87 5.82
C ARG A 126 11.65 -29.79 6.71
N PRO A 127 10.33 -29.59 6.60
CA PRO A 127 9.61 -28.71 7.52
C PRO A 127 9.87 -29.10 8.99
N GLY A 128 10.15 -28.10 9.82
CA GLY A 128 10.50 -28.29 11.23
C GLY A 128 11.97 -28.55 11.51
N GLU A 129 12.79 -28.90 10.50
CA GLU A 129 14.24 -29.01 10.70
C GLU A 129 14.90 -27.65 10.75
N VAL A 130 16.00 -27.56 11.50
CA VAL A 130 16.74 -26.32 11.74
C VAL A 130 18.15 -26.39 11.16
N GLN A 131 18.69 -25.23 10.79
CA GLN A 131 20.09 -25.03 10.45
C GLN A 131 20.67 -23.92 11.34
N GLU A 132 21.84 -24.16 11.92
CA GLU A 132 22.50 -23.29 12.86
C GLU A 132 23.77 -22.68 12.25
N PHE A 133 24.10 -21.46 12.68
CA PHE A 133 25.13 -20.65 12.09
C PHE A 133 25.96 -19.94 13.16
N SER A 134 27.29 -19.96 13.03
CA SER A 134 28.17 -19.22 13.88
C SER A 134 29.33 -18.65 13.05
N CYS A 135 29.85 -17.51 13.45
CA CYS A 135 31.03 -16.91 12.83
C CYS A 135 32.32 -17.27 13.54
N ARG A 136 33.42 -17.24 12.81
CA ARG A 136 34.77 -17.38 13.38
C ARG A 136 35.10 -16.16 14.23
N ASN A 137 36.12 -16.32 15.10
CA ASN A 137 36.61 -15.21 15.91
C ASN A 137 37.08 -14.06 15.03
N GLY A 138 36.65 -12.84 15.37
CA GLY A 138 36.89 -11.62 14.61
C GLY A 138 35.76 -11.19 13.67
N PHE A 139 34.79 -12.08 13.41
CA PHE A 139 33.63 -11.78 12.55
C PHE A 139 32.34 -11.67 13.38
N THR A 140 31.48 -10.74 12.98
CA THR A 140 30.18 -10.54 13.61
C THR A 140 29.09 -11.20 12.77
N LEU A 141 28.22 -12.00 13.43
CA LEU A 141 27.06 -12.61 12.78
C LEU A 141 25.97 -11.56 12.58
N ARG A 142 25.64 -11.29 11.35
CA ARG A 142 24.41 -10.57 10.95
C ARG A 142 23.37 -11.60 10.48
N GLY A 143 22.12 -11.36 10.78
CA GLY A 143 21.04 -12.30 10.48
C GLY A 143 20.79 -13.29 11.63
N SER A 144 20.11 -14.39 11.33
CA SER A 144 19.65 -15.33 12.34
C SER A 144 20.66 -16.45 12.58
N ALA A 145 21.08 -16.65 13.85
CA ALA A 145 21.96 -17.74 14.24
C ALA A 145 21.32 -19.13 14.08
N VAL A 146 19.99 -19.20 14.11
CA VAL A 146 19.22 -20.43 13.91
C VAL A 146 18.06 -20.12 12.97
N ARG A 147 17.84 -20.98 11.99
CA ARG A 147 16.71 -20.86 11.04
C ARG A 147 15.97 -22.19 11.00
N ASN A 148 14.64 -22.11 10.96
CA ASN A 148 13.76 -23.27 10.87
C ASN A 148 13.09 -23.30 9.49
N CYS A 149 13.05 -24.47 8.86
CA CYS A 149 12.32 -24.70 7.62
C CYS A 149 10.81 -24.73 7.89
N THR A 150 10.05 -23.88 7.22
CA THR A 150 8.58 -23.82 7.34
C THR A 150 7.89 -24.85 6.47
N LEU A 151 6.60 -25.11 6.73
CA LEU A 151 5.73 -25.96 5.88
C LEU A 151 5.60 -25.44 4.43
N TRP A 152 6.02 -24.20 4.17
CA TRP A 152 5.92 -23.57 2.84
C TRP A 152 7.25 -23.57 2.08
N GLY A 153 8.25 -24.33 2.54
CA GLY A 153 9.57 -24.38 1.90
C GLY A 153 10.41 -23.11 2.06
N ALA A 154 10.05 -22.24 3.00
CA ALA A 154 10.78 -21.01 3.31
C ALA A 154 11.45 -21.08 4.69
N TRP A 155 12.60 -20.40 4.81
CA TRP A 155 13.31 -20.29 6.08
C TRP A 155 12.76 -19.18 6.96
N THR A 156 12.68 -19.43 8.26
CA THR A 156 12.41 -18.35 9.26
C THR A 156 13.61 -17.42 9.40
N GLY A 157 13.35 -16.17 9.84
CA GLY A 157 14.42 -15.19 10.09
C GLY A 157 15.10 -14.70 8.82
N SER A 158 16.27 -14.06 8.98
CA SER A 158 17.09 -13.51 7.90
C SER A 158 18.30 -14.37 7.60
N ALA A 159 18.82 -14.30 6.36
CA ALA A 159 20.01 -15.05 5.95
C ALA A 159 21.23 -14.66 6.82
N PRO A 160 22.02 -15.66 7.30
CA PRO A 160 23.19 -15.39 8.12
C PRO A 160 24.36 -14.92 7.24
N VAL A 161 25.11 -13.95 7.75
CA VAL A 161 26.33 -13.42 7.13
C VAL A 161 27.34 -13.15 8.21
N CYS A 162 28.59 -13.57 8.01
CA CYS A 162 29.72 -13.20 8.87
C CYS A 162 30.48 -12.04 8.23
N ASP A 163 30.64 -10.94 8.95
CA ASP A 163 31.20 -9.69 8.43
C ASP A 163 32.16 -9.10 9.48
N ASP A 164 33.38 -8.77 9.10
CA ASP A 164 34.37 -8.07 9.93
C ASP A 164 34.37 -6.56 9.70
N GLN A 165 33.59 -6.07 8.72
CA GLN A 165 33.48 -4.67 8.30
C GLN A 165 34.83 -4.06 7.81
N ALA A 166 35.78 -4.89 7.39
CA ALA A 166 37.07 -4.43 6.93
C ALA A 166 37.10 -4.05 5.45
N ASP A 167 36.17 -4.56 4.64
CA ASP A 167 36.09 -4.28 3.22
C ASP A 167 35.27 -3.01 2.92
N ASP A 168 35.37 -2.50 1.68
CA ASP A 168 34.63 -1.33 1.24
C ASP A 168 33.12 -1.55 1.21
N CYS A 169 32.65 -2.71 0.67
CA CYS A 169 31.27 -3.15 0.73
C CYS A 169 31.10 -4.20 1.83
N SER A 170 29.96 -4.19 2.51
CA SER A 170 29.61 -5.25 3.46
C SER A 170 29.48 -6.60 2.74
N ASN A 171 29.79 -7.70 3.41
CA ASN A 171 29.59 -9.05 2.86
C ASN A 171 28.11 -9.20 2.43
N PRO A 172 27.83 -9.47 1.13
CA PRO A 172 26.47 -9.54 0.61
C PRO A 172 25.75 -10.84 1.01
N GLY A 173 26.47 -11.81 1.55
CA GLY A 173 25.96 -13.12 1.92
C GLY A 173 25.63 -14.02 0.74
N THR A 174 25.49 -15.30 1.03
CA THR A 174 25.09 -16.32 0.07
C THR A 174 23.64 -16.72 0.35
N PRO A 175 22.71 -16.59 -0.58
CA PRO A 175 21.32 -17.02 -0.36
C PRO A 175 21.21 -18.54 -0.22
N PRO A 176 20.19 -19.06 0.50
CA PRO A 176 19.94 -20.50 0.57
C PRO A 176 19.85 -21.14 -0.80
N GLY A 177 20.46 -22.30 -0.98
CA GLY A 177 20.52 -23.02 -2.27
C GLY A 177 21.47 -22.43 -3.29
N ALA A 178 22.23 -21.38 -2.94
CA ALA A 178 23.23 -20.79 -3.81
C ALA A 178 24.64 -21.15 -3.42
N LEU A 179 25.54 -21.05 -4.40
CA LEU A 179 26.98 -20.93 -4.23
C LEU A 179 27.38 -19.54 -4.71
N GLN A 180 28.24 -18.89 -3.95
CA GLN A 180 28.83 -17.60 -4.25
C GLN A 180 30.28 -17.80 -4.69
N THR A 181 30.72 -17.04 -5.69
CA THR A 181 32.11 -16.87 -6.09
C THR A 181 32.48 -15.40 -5.98
N GLY A 182 33.69 -15.13 -5.46
CA GLY A 182 34.12 -13.78 -5.07
C GLY A 182 34.09 -13.65 -3.54
N ASP A 183 35.29 -13.49 -2.96
CA ASP A 183 35.53 -13.44 -1.50
C ASP A 183 36.14 -12.10 -1.06
N ARG A 184 36.23 -11.14 -1.97
CA ARG A 184 36.69 -9.78 -1.74
C ARG A 184 35.63 -8.78 -2.06
N PHE A 185 35.42 -7.84 -1.17
CA PHE A 185 34.29 -6.90 -1.26
C PHE A 185 34.76 -5.44 -1.40
N ARG A 186 35.87 -5.23 -2.11
CA ARG A 186 36.42 -3.90 -2.39
C ARG A 186 35.72 -3.28 -3.60
N VAL A 187 35.80 -1.96 -3.70
CA VAL A 187 35.27 -1.22 -4.86
C VAL A 187 35.79 -1.80 -6.18
N GLY A 188 34.87 -2.12 -7.09
CA GLY A 188 35.12 -2.76 -8.38
C GLY A 188 35.16 -4.28 -8.37
N GLU A 189 35.22 -4.93 -7.21
CA GLU A 189 35.15 -6.39 -7.12
C GLU A 189 33.72 -6.91 -7.30
N LYS A 190 33.63 -8.18 -7.76
CA LYS A 190 32.39 -8.81 -8.18
C LYS A 190 32.10 -10.06 -7.35
N VAL A 191 30.84 -10.25 -7.06
CA VAL A 191 30.29 -11.52 -6.56
C VAL A 191 29.35 -12.10 -7.59
N GLN A 192 29.43 -13.42 -7.81
CA GLN A 192 28.53 -14.15 -8.71
C GLN A 192 27.80 -15.24 -7.95
N TYR A 193 26.52 -15.42 -8.25
CA TYR A 193 25.65 -16.40 -7.62
C TYR A 193 25.24 -17.48 -8.61
N ARG A 194 25.28 -18.72 -8.17
CA ARG A 194 24.80 -19.88 -8.91
C ARG A 194 23.93 -20.72 -8.00
N CYS A 195 22.68 -20.94 -8.39
CA CYS A 195 21.79 -21.84 -7.66
C CYS A 195 22.15 -23.32 -7.92
N GLN A 196 21.93 -24.18 -6.92
CA GLN A 196 22.02 -25.63 -7.10
C GLN A 196 21.00 -26.12 -8.12
N ALA A 197 21.21 -27.35 -8.62
CA ALA A 197 20.29 -27.96 -9.59
C ALA A 197 18.84 -27.95 -9.05
N SER A 198 17.88 -27.78 -9.94
CA SER A 198 16.43 -27.65 -9.68
C SER A 198 15.97 -26.31 -9.07
N LEU A 199 16.84 -25.38 -8.73
CA LEU A 199 16.47 -24.04 -8.30
C LEU A 199 16.59 -23.02 -9.44
N VAL A 200 15.75 -22.01 -9.39
CA VAL A 200 15.79 -20.86 -10.32
C VAL A 200 16.33 -19.65 -9.60
N LEU A 201 17.32 -18.98 -10.20
CA LEU A 201 17.85 -17.74 -9.70
C LEU A 201 16.92 -16.57 -10.04
N LEU A 202 16.47 -15.87 -9.02
CA LEU A 202 15.76 -14.59 -9.12
C LEU A 202 16.67 -13.47 -8.59
N GLY A 203 16.50 -12.28 -9.13
CA GLY A 203 17.40 -11.17 -8.82
C GLY A 203 18.62 -11.13 -9.75
N SER A 204 19.72 -10.54 -9.28
CA SER A 204 20.96 -10.37 -10.04
C SER A 204 21.89 -11.55 -9.83
N SER A 205 22.34 -12.16 -10.92
CA SER A 205 23.31 -13.26 -10.88
C SER A 205 24.73 -12.79 -10.59
N GLU A 206 25.03 -11.54 -10.87
CA GLU A 206 26.30 -10.87 -10.58
C GLU A 206 26.02 -9.52 -9.91
N ARG A 207 26.81 -9.18 -8.90
CA ARG A 207 26.78 -7.86 -8.24
C ARG A 207 28.20 -7.33 -8.13
N VAL A 208 28.35 -6.01 -8.26
CA VAL A 208 29.63 -5.30 -8.22
C VAL A 208 29.61 -4.34 -7.03
N CYS A 209 30.69 -4.29 -6.27
CA CYS A 209 30.87 -3.27 -5.24
C CYS A 209 31.16 -1.92 -5.91
N LEU A 210 30.26 -0.96 -5.74
CA LEU A 210 30.32 0.36 -6.38
C LEU A 210 31.20 1.32 -5.57
N GLU A 211 31.59 2.45 -6.17
CA GLU A 211 32.30 3.54 -5.49
C GLU A 211 31.51 4.10 -4.29
N SER A 212 30.19 3.96 -4.29
CA SER A 212 29.31 4.29 -3.17
C SER A 212 29.45 3.33 -1.97
N ARG A 213 30.31 2.31 -2.06
CA ARG A 213 30.48 1.21 -1.09
C ARG A 213 29.23 0.36 -0.92
N GLU A 214 28.46 0.20 -1.98
CA GLU A 214 27.23 -0.55 -2.01
C GLU A 214 27.20 -1.49 -3.21
N TRP A 215 26.44 -2.59 -3.09
CA TRP A 215 26.33 -3.58 -4.15
C TRP A 215 25.39 -3.14 -5.26
N SER A 216 25.80 -3.33 -6.52
CA SER A 216 24.94 -3.13 -7.68
C SER A 216 23.84 -4.19 -7.75
N GLY A 217 22.77 -3.88 -8.48
CA GLY A 217 21.67 -4.81 -8.75
C GLY A 217 20.84 -5.22 -7.54
N SER A 218 19.89 -6.14 -7.75
CA SER A 218 19.01 -6.65 -6.70
C SER A 218 19.59 -7.89 -6.02
N GLU A 219 19.16 -8.17 -4.81
CA GLU A 219 19.54 -9.37 -4.05
C GLU A 219 19.19 -10.64 -4.82
N ALA A 220 20.13 -11.59 -4.84
CA ALA A 220 19.93 -12.90 -5.47
C ALA A 220 19.12 -13.83 -4.56
N ARG A 221 18.20 -14.59 -5.14
CA ARG A 221 17.42 -15.62 -4.44
C ARG A 221 17.37 -16.89 -5.30
N CYS A 222 17.50 -18.05 -4.67
CA CYS A 222 17.33 -19.35 -5.34
C CYS A 222 15.99 -19.94 -4.93
N LEU A 223 15.03 -19.98 -5.86
CA LEU A 223 13.67 -20.43 -5.60
C LEU A 223 13.44 -21.82 -6.18
N ALA A 224 12.88 -22.70 -5.35
CA ALA A 224 12.43 -24.01 -5.82
C ALA A 224 11.11 -23.90 -6.60
N PRO A 225 10.83 -24.79 -7.55
CA PRO A 225 9.49 -24.92 -8.12
C PRO A 225 8.44 -25.09 -7.00
N PHE A 226 7.26 -24.51 -7.17
CA PHE A 226 6.15 -24.55 -6.21
C PHE A 226 6.42 -23.86 -4.87
N THR A 227 7.46 -23.04 -4.78
CA THR A 227 7.70 -22.14 -3.64
C THR A 227 7.23 -20.74 -3.99
N PHE A 228 6.45 -20.14 -3.10
CA PHE A 228 5.80 -18.86 -3.34
C PHE A 228 6.24 -17.83 -2.31
N ASP A 229 6.22 -16.57 -2.71
CA ASP A 229 6.44 -15.43 -1.79
C ASP A 229 5.25 -15.32 -0.83
N VAL A 230 5.54 -15.06 0.44
CA VAL A 230 4.52 -14.80 1.45
C VAL A 230 3.91 -13.41 1.19
N PRO A 231 2.58 -13.26 1.10
CA PRO A 231 1.94 -11.99 0.75
C PRO A 231 2.39 -10.81 1.61
N GLU A 232 2.58 -11.01 2.92
CA GLU A 232 3.03 -9.98 3.85
C GLU A 232 4.45 -9.50 3.56
N SER A 233 5.33 -10.42 3.17
CA SER A 233 6.72 -10.09 2.81
C SER A 233 6.79 -9.40 1.46
N ALA A 234 6.01 -9.88 0.49
CA ALA A 234 5.88 -9.27 -0.83
C ALA A 234 5.30 -7.84 -0.72
N ALA A 235 4.27 -7.66 0.09
CA ALA A 235 3.66 -6.36 0.35
C ALA A 235 4.67 -5.38 0.97
N ARG A 236 5.45 -5.80 1.96
CA ARG A 236 6.47 -4.95 2.58
C ARG A 236 7.59 -4.58 1.60
N ALA A 237 8.05 -5.54 0.80
CA ALA A 237 9.09 -5.30 -0.20
C ALA A 237 8.62 -4.29 -1.26
N MET A 238 7.40 -4.46 -1.78
CA MET A 238 6.80 -3.55 -2.74
C MET A 238 6.54 -2.16 -2.13
N ALA A 239 6.03 -2.10 -0.90
CA ALA A 239 5.81 -0.85 -0.19
C ALA A 239 7.13 -0.08 0.01
N GLY A 240 8.20 -0.76 0.41
CA GLY A 240 9.52 -0.16 0.58
C GLY A 240 10.06 0.45 -0.72
N SER A 241 9.92 -0.25 -1.82
CA SER A 241 10.34 0.21 -3.15
C SER A 241 9.47 1.38 -3.64
N LEU A 242 8.14 1.27 -3.56
CA LEU A 242 7.22 2.34 -3.97
C LEU A 242 7.27 3.58 -3.07
N SER A 243 7.55 3.44 -1.78
CA SER A 243 7.71 4.60 -0.89
C SER A 243 8.89 5.46 -1.31
N GLY A 244 9.98 4.87 -1.78
CA GLY A 244 11.10 5.57 -2.40
C GLY A 244 10.67 6.41 -3.61
N VAL A 245 9.72 5.91 -4.40
CA VAL A 245 9.15 6.61 -5.57
C VAL A 245 8.21 7.74 -5.15
N MET A 246 7.44 7.57 -4.09
CA MET A 246 6.37 8.48 -3.69
C MET A 246 6.78 9.54 -2.65
N ASP A 247 7.83 9.27 -1.86
CA ASP A 247 8.33 10.17 -0.80
C ASP A 247 9.23 11.31 -1.31
N VAL A 248 9.59 11.33 -2.58
CA VAL A 248 10.61 12.20 -3.16
C VAL A 248 10.15 13.65 -3.40
N THR A 249 9.06 14.09 -2.84
CA THR A 249 8.48 15.42 -3.11
C THR A 249 9.04 16.58 -2.27
N SER A 250 10.16 16.40 -1.54
CA SER A 250 10.70 17.43 -0.64
C SER A 250 11.84 18.26 -1.23
N PRO A 251 11.71 19.61 -1.32
CA PRO A 251 12.79 20.50 -1.76
C PRO A 251 14.04 20.49 -0.85
N GLU A 252 13.89 20.10 0.42
CA GLU A 252 15.01 20.05 1.38
C GLU A 252 15.94 18.85 1.14
N PHE A 253 15.45 17.79 0.49
CA PHE A 253 16.28 16.66 0.11
C PHE A 253 17.35 17.05 -0.93
N LYS A 254 17.08 18.05 -1.77
CA LYS A 254 18.04 18.56 -2.77
C LYS A 254 19.34 19.11 -2.17
N LYS A 255 19.30 19.65 -0.96
CA LYS A 255 20.49 20.22 -0.29
C LYS A 255 21.35 19.18 0.43
N ARG A 256 20.79 18.03 0.82
CA ARG A 256 21.51 16.95 1.50
C ARG A 256 22.06 15.87 0.56
N ALA A 257 21.51 15.73 -0.64
CA ALA A 257 21.93 14.75 -1.63
C ALA A 257 23.33 15.01 -2.22
N THR A 258 23.92 16.18 -1.98
CA THR A 258 25.30 16.49 -2.40
C THR A 258 26.35 16.00 -1.39
N THR A 259 25.97 15.47 -0.23
CA THR A 259 26.92 15.08 0.84
C THR A 259 26.67 13.73 1.48
N ALA A 260 25.64 12.96 1.11
CA ALA A 260 25.43 11.61 1.63
C ALA A 260 24.74 10.73 0.58
N ASN A 261 25.46 9.72 0.11
CA ASN A 261 24.98 8.68 -0.79
C ASN A 261 24.01 7.74 -0.04
N PHE A 262 22.74 8.12 0.10
CA PHE A 262 21.70 7.23 0.57
C PHE A 262 20.53 7.22 -0.42
N GLY A 263 20.25 6.02 -0.94
CA GLY A 263 19.02 5.62 -1.61
C GLY A 263 18.48 6.59 -2.66
N ARG A 264 17.88 6.08 -3.68
CA ARG A 264 17.21 6.76 -4.79
C ARG A 264 16.88 8.24 -4.57
N THR A 265 17.61 9.12 -5.19
CA THR A 265 17.23 10.53 -5.39
C THR A 265 16.50 10.66 -6.71
N ILE A 266 15.18 10.73 -6.70
CA ILE A 266 14.42 11.19 -7.85
C ILE A 266 14.58 12.73 -7.90
N ASN A 267 15.28 13.25 -8.90
CA ASN A 267 15.35 14.68 -9.17
C ASN A 267 13.98 15.14 -9.71
N VAL A 268 13.08 15.53 -8.82
CA VAL A 268 11.87 16.23 -9.22
C VAL A 268 12.16 17.72 -9.21
N GLY A 269 12.26 18.31 -10.38
CA GLY A 269 12.25 19.76 -10.55
C GLY A 269 11.04 20.35 -9.85
N GLY A 270 11.11 21.54 -9.28
CA GLY A 270 10.15 22.16 -8.33
C GLY A 270 8.67 22.26 -8.73
N GLY A 271 8.14 21.29 -9.49
CA GLY A 271 6.73 21.09 -9.84
C GLY A 271 6.13 19.88 -9.11
N PRO A 272 4.81 19.65 -9.23
CA PRO A 272 4.16 18.48 -8.64
C PRO A 272 4.75 17.19 -9.25
N SER A 273 5.06 16.22 -8.39
CA SER A 273 5.58 14.92 -8.82
C SER A 273 4.59 14.23 -9.76
N ARG A 274 5.10 13.70 -10.87
CA ARG A 274 4.30 13.02 -11.88
C ARG A 274 4.63 11.54 -11.88
N LEU A 275 3.61 10.69 -11.96
CA LEU A 275 3.73 9.25 -11.96
C LEU A 275 2.85 8.65 -13.07
N ASN A 276 3.46 7.95 -14.00
CA ASN A 276 2.76 7.17 -15.00
C ASN A 276 2.78 5.69 -14.62
N ILE A 277 1.61 5.08 -14.51
CA ILE A 277 1.43 3.70 -14.06
C ILE A 277 0.85 2.90 -15.23
N TYR A 278 1.59 1.86 -15.63
CA TYR A 278 1.21 0.93 -16.71
C TYR A 278 0.89 -0.42 -16.10
N ILE A 279 -0.36 -0.87 -16.17
CA ILE A 279 -0.83 -2.13 -15.61
C ILE A 279 -1.17 -3.08 -16.76
N LEU A 280 -0.45 -4.20 -16.83
CA LEU A 280 -0.64 -5.22 -17.86
C LEU A 280 -1.23 -6.46 -17.19
N LEU A 281 -2.48 -6.80 -17.55
CA LEU A 281 -3.22 -7.92 -17.01
C LEU A 281 -3.29 -9.04 -18.06
N ASP A 282 -2.70 -10.16 -17.74
CA ASP A 282 -2.84 -11.37 -18.55
C ASP A 282 -4.29 -11.88 -18.47
N THR A 283 -4.88 -12.12 -19.62
CA THR A 283 -6.23 -12.66 -19.81
C THR A 283 -6.20 -13.81 -20.81
N SER A 284 -5.08 -14.51 -20.89
CA SER A 284 -4.92 -15.69 -21.72
C SER A 284 -5.84 -16.84 -21.28
N GLY A 285 -5.95 -17.88 -22.08
CA GLY A 285 -6.92 -18.94 -21.87
C GLY A 285 -6.75 -19.78 -20.61
N SER A 286 -5.63 -19.67 -19.93
CA SER A 286 -5.40 -20.25 -18.59
C SER A 286 -6.16 -19.53 -17.48
N ILE A 287 -6.50 -18.24 -17.70
CA ILE A 287 -7.15 -17.39 -16.69
C ILE A 287 -8.67 -17.44 -16.85
N LYS A 288 -9.34 -17.92 -15.81
CA LYS A 288 -10.79 -17.96 -15.74
C LYS A 288 -11.39 -16.62 -15.30
N GLU A 289 -12.69 -16.46 -15.60
CA GLU A 289 -13.44 -15.29 -15.17
C GLU A 289 -13.31 -14.98 -13.68
N ALA A 290 -13.46 -16.01 -12.83
CA ALA A 290 -13.33 -15.85 -11.39
C ALA A 290 -11.92 -15.40 -10.96
N GLU A 291 -10.88 -15.76 -11.70
CA GLU A 291 -9.49 -15.36 -11.44
C GLU A 291 -9.22 -13.95 -11.96
N PHE A 292 -9.73 -13.62 -13.14
CA PHE A 292 -9.69 -12.27 -13.67
C PHE A 292 -10.42 -11.29 -12.74
N GLU A 293 -11.60 -11.66 -12.20
CA GLU A 293 -12.33 -10.84 -11.22
C GLU A 293 -11.52 -10.59 -9.94
N LYS A 294 -10.75 -11.57 -9.48
CA LYS A 294 -9.85 -11.39 -8.34
C LYS A 294 -8.69 -10.44 -8.69
N ALA A 295 -8.10 -10.58 -9.88
CA ALA A 295 -7.06 -9.68 -10.37
C ALA A 295 -7.60 -8.25 -10.50
N ARG A 296 -8.78 -8.09 -11.11
CA ARG A 296 -9.47 -6.81 -11.24
C ARG A 296 -9.69 -6.13 -9.89
N LYS A 297 -10.26 -6.85 -8.90
CA LYS A 297 -10.45 -6.35 -7.53
C LYS A 297 -9.14 -5.96 -6.85
N ALA A 298 -8.08 -6.73 -7.05
CA ALA A 298 -6.76 -6.41 -6.53
C ALA A 298 -6.22 -5.10 -7.12
N VAL A 299 -6.36 -4.90 -8.43
CA VAL A 299 -5.95 -3.66 -9.11
C VAL A 299 -6.81 -2.46 -8.66
N ILE A 300 -8.11 -2.62 -8.51
CA ILE A 300 -9.00 -1.60 -7.97
C ILE A 300 -8.54 -1.17 -6.57
N ALA A 301 -8.26 -2.14 -5.69
CA ALA A 301 -7.74 -1.86 -4.34
C ALA A 301 -6.38 -1.13 -4.39
N LEU A 302 -5.50 -1.52 -5.31
CA LEU A 302 -4.22 -0.83 -5.53
C LEU A 302 -4.42 0.63 -5.96
N ILE A 303 -5.28 0.88 -6.96
CA ILE A 303 -5.56 2.23 -7.48
C ILE A 303 -6.13 3.14 -6.38
N HIS A 304 -7.10 2.65 -5.59
CA HIS A 304 -7.61 3.40 -4.44
C HIS A 304 -6.53 3.75 -3.41
N LYS A 305 -5.60 2.82 -3.17
CA LYS A 305 -4.50 3.07 -2.23
C LYS A 305 -3.46 4.04 -2.80
N LEU A 306 -3.17 3.94 -4.09
CA LEU A 306 -2.26 4.86 -4.79
C LEU A 306 -2.81 6.28 -4.83
N GLU A 307 -4.12 6.46 -5.04
CA GLU A 307 -4.79 7.76 -4.98
C GLU A 307 -4.53 8.50 -3.65
N SER A 308 -4.24 7.73 -2.59
CA SER A 308 -3.91 8.30 -1.29
C SER A 308 -2.63 9.14 -1.27
N TYR A 309 -1.79 9.06 -2.27
CA TYR A 309 -0.54 9.81 -2.36
C TYR A 309 -0.71 11.13 -3.12
N ARG A 310 0.12 12.12 -2.78
CA ARG A 310 0.15 13.45 -3.41
C ARG A 310 0.93 13.48 -4.72
N VAL A 311 0.60 12.60 -5.63
CA VAL A 311 1.30 12.50 -6.89
C VAL A 311 0.27 12.67 -8.01
N ASN A 312 0.58 13.46 -9.02
CA ASN A 312 -0.24 13.52 -10.21
C ASN A 312 -0.03 12.22 -11.01
N MET A 313 -0.99 11.31 -10.93
CA MET A 313 -0.94 9.99 -11.54
C MET A 313 -1.73 9.94 -12.83
N LYS A 314 -1.19 9.18 -13.79
CA LYS A 314 -1.90 8.76 -15.00
C LYS A 314 -1.77 7.26 -15.16
N PHE A 315 -2.84 6.64 -15.63
CA PHE A 315 -2.93 5.19 -15.80
C PHE A 315 -3.01 4.80 -17.27
N GLU A 316 -2.29 3.74 -17.61
CA GLU A 316 -2.48 2.90 -18.79
C GLU A 316 -2.84 1.52 -18.28
N ILE A 317 -4.00 0.97 -18.63
CA ILE A 317 -4.40 -0.38 -18.23
C ILE A 317 -4.66 -1.17 -19.49
N ILE A 318 -3.95 -2.29 -19.64
CA ILE A 318 -3.99 -3.16 -20.81
C ILE A 318 -4.34 -4.58 -20.36
N SER A 319 -5.38 -5.15 -20.95
CA SER A 319 -5.65 -6.59 -20.91
C SER A 319 -4.98 -7.24 -22.12
N TYR A 320 -4.33 -8.39 -21.96
CA TYR A 320 -3.69 -9.04 -23.09
C TYR A 320 -3.85 -10.57 -23.10
N ALA A 321 -4.14 -11.09 -24.27
CA ALA A 321 -4.12 -12.50 -24.60
C ALA A 321 -3.26 -12.66 -25.87
N THR A 322 -3.78 -13.20 -26.98
CA THR A 322 -3.09 -13.21 -28.28
C THR A 322 -2.84 -11.79 -28.81
N GLU A 323 -3.77 -10.88 -28.55
CA GLU A 323 -3.69 -9.45 -28.88
C GLU A 323 -3.93 -8.63 -27.60
N PRO A 324 -3.27 -7.47 -27.43
CA PRO A 324 -3.55 -6.56 -26.32
C PRO A 324 -4.81 -5.75 -26.61
N LYS A 325 -5.57 -5.47 -25.54
CA LYS A 325 -6.75 -4.60 -25.53
C LYS A 325 -6.57 -3.53 -24.48
N GLU A 326 -6.85 -2.30 -24.85
CA GLU A 326 -6.70 -1.15 -24.01
C GLU A 326 -7.97 -0.94 -23.19
N ILE A 327 -7.84 -0.92 -21.86
CA ILE A 327 -8.93 -0.60 -20.93
C ILE A 327 -8.91 0.90 -20.64
N VAL A 328 -7.72 1.42 -20.27
CA VAL A 328 -7.51 2.84 -19.99
C VAL A 328 -6.31 3.34 -20.76
N GLN A 329 -6.47 4.42 -21.50
CA GLN A 329 -5.43 5.02 -22.31
C GLN A 329 -4.76 6.20 -21.60
N ILE A 330 -3.45 6.14 -21.34
CA ILE A 330 -2.69 7.16 -20.61
C ILE A 330 -2.68 8.53 -21.28
N THR A 331 -2.85 8.59 -22.60
CA THR A 331 -2.92 9.84 -23.37
C THR A 331 -4.28 10.52 -23.27
N SER A 332 -5.31 9.84 -22.73
CA SER A 332 -6.61 10.44 -22.43
C SER A 332 -6.48 11.51 -21.34
N ARG A 333 -7.30 12.55 -21.43
CA ARG A 333 -7.39 13.58 -20.38
C ARG A 333 -7.93 13.00 -19.06
N LEU A 334 -8.73 11.94 -19.13
CA LEU A 334 -9.35 11.29 -17.99
C LEU A 334 -8.50 10.18 -17.38
N SER A 335 -7.31 9.88 -17.94
CA SER A 335 -6.43 8.83 -17.43
C SER A 335 -5.87 9.10 -16.01
N GLY A 336 -6.02 10.30 -15.50
CA GLY A 336 -5.69 10.67 -14.12
C GLY A 336 -6.91 10.83 -13.22
N ASP A 337 -8.12 10.67 -13.77
CA ASP A 337 -9.36 10.67 -13.01
C ASP A 337 -9.64 9.25 -12.50
N VAL A 338 -9.45 9.04 -11.21
CA VAL A 338 -9.56 7.70 -10.60
C VAL A 338 -10.96 7.13 -10.73
N ASP A 339 -12.00 7.94 -10.59
CA ASP A 339 -13.39 7.47 -10.72
C ASP A 339 -13.65 6.93 -12.13
N HIS A 340 -13.15 7.65 -13.15
CA HIS A 340 -13.25 7.19 -14.55
C HIS A 340 -12.42 5.92 -14.79
N VAL A 341 -11.18 5.89 -14.31
CA VAL A 341 -10.29 4.71 -14.46
C VAL A 341 -10.91 3.47 -13.85
N LEU A 342 -11.54 3.59 -12.68
CA LEU A 342 -12.19 2.46 -12.02
C LEU A 342 -13.45 2.03 -12.76
N GLN A 343 -14.23 2.97 -13.29
CA GLN A 343 -15.41 2.66 -14.10
C GLN A 343 -15.03 1.86 -15.35
N GLU A 344 -14.06 2.31 -16.13
CA GLU A 344 -13.57 1.59 -17.34
C GLU A 344 -13.07 0.16 -16.98
N LEU A 345 -12.37 0.02 -15.84
CA LEU A 345 -11.90 -1.27 -15.40
C LEU A 345 -13.03 -2.20 -14.92
N GLU A 346 -14.09 -1.66 -14.29
CA GLU A 346 -15.25 -2.43 -13.84
C GLU A 346 -16.16 -2.86 -15.01
N GLU A 347 -16.31 -2.01 -16.03
CA GLU A 347 -17.14 -2.26 -17.19
C GLU A 347 -16.48 -3.18 -18.25
N PHE A 348 -15.15 -3.39 -18.17
CA PHE A 348 -14.41 -4.18 -19.16
C PHE A 348 -14.78 -5.67 -19.14
N ASP A 349 -15.32 -6.16 -20.25
CA ASP A 349 -15.61 -7.58 -20.48
C ASP A 349 -14.50 -8.22 -21.33
N TYR A 350 -13.54 -8.89 -20.66
CA TYR A 350 -12.42 -9.49 -21.35
C TYR A 350 -12.82 -10.66 -22.27
N LYS A 351 -13.92 -11.38 -21.99
CA LYS A 351 -14.41 -12.46 -22.83
C LYS A 351 -14.95 -11.94 -24.15
N ALA A 352 -15.74 -10.87 -24.10
CA ALA A 352 -16.25 -10.22 -25.30
C ALA A 352 -15.10 -9.65 -26.15
N GLU A 353 -14.07 -9.08 -25.51
CA GLU A 353 -12.96 -8.41 -26.19
C GLU A 353 -11.91 -9.37 -26.78
N HIS A 354 -11.63 -10.49 -26.11
CA HIS A 354 -10.63 -11.45 -26.57
C HIS A 354 -11.20 -12.65 -27.31
N GLY A 355 -12.47 -13.01 -27.07
CA GLY A 355 -13.14 -14.12 -27.74
C GLY A 355 -12.36 -15.43 -27.60
N THR A 356 -12.11 -16.12 -28.72
CA THR A 356 -11.36 -17.38 -28.77
C THR A 356 -9.85 -17.20 -28.88
N LYS A 357 -9.32 -15.97 -28.83
CA LYS A 357 -7.88 -15.66 -28.98
C LYS A 357 -7.14 -15.81 -27.64
N THR A 358 -6.87 -17.04 -27.24
CA THR A 358 -6.43 -17.43 -25.89
C THR A 358 -4.90 -17.49 -25.67
N GLY A 359 -4.08 -17.15 -26.66
CA GLY A 359 -2.61 -17.18 -26.51
C GLY A 359 -2.09 -16.04 -25.62
N THR A 360 -0.90 -16.20 -25.05
CA THR A 360 -0.23 -15.19 -24.19
C THR A 360 0.84 -14.44 -24.98
N ASN A 361 0.63 -13.16 -25.29
CA ASN A 361 1.52 -12.32 -26.08
C ASN A 361 1.99 -11.08 -25.30
N THR A 362 2.85 -11.31 -24.33
CA THR A 362 3.46 -10.24 -23.51
C THR A 362 4.26 -9.24 -24.36
N HIS A 363 4.84 -9.71 -25.49
CA HIS A 363 5.54 -8.83 -26.42
C HIS A 363 4.63 -7.75 -27.00
N ALA A 364 3.43 -8.11 -27.46
CA ALA A 364 2.49 -7.16 -28.05
C ALA A 364 1.96 -6.18 -27.02
N ALA A 365 1.71 -6.62 -25.78
CA ALA A 365 1.31 -5.74 -24.69
C ALA A 365 2.39 -4.68 -24.35
N LEU A 366 3.64 -5.10 -24.26
CA LEU A 366 4.77 -4.17 -24.04
C LEU A 366 5.00 -3.24 -25.22
N GLU A 367 4.80 -3.71 -26.48
CA GLU A 367 4.91 -2.86 -27.68
C GLU A 367 3.83 -1.76 -27.70
N MET A 368 2.64 -2.03 -27.15
CA MET A 368 1.60 -1.01 -26.94
C MET A 368 2.09 0.04 -25.93
N VAL A 369 2.62 -0.36 -24.78
CA VAL A 369 3.23 0.55 -23.80
C VAL A 369 4.35 1.37 -24.43
N TYR A 370 5.24 0.73 -25.19
CA TYR A 370 6.32 1.43 -25.89
C TYR A 370 5.80 2.56 -26.81
N LYS A 371 4.76 2.26 -27.59
CA LYS A 371 4.11 3.26 -28.46
C LYS A 371 3.53 4.42 -27.64
N ARG A 372 2.83 4.13 -26.54
CA ARG A 372 2.25 5.16 -25.65
C ARG A 372 3.33 6.03 -25.02
N MET A 373 4.39 5.42 -24.51
CA MET A 373 5.55 6.16 -23.98
C MET A 373 6.21 7.04 -25.05
N GLY A 374 6.33 6.56 -26.28
CA GLY A 374 6.82 7.33 -27.40
C GLY A 374 5.97 8.58 -27.71
N PHE A 375 4.64 8.45 -27.66
CA PHE A 375 3.75 9.62 -27.80
C PHE A 375 3.95 10.62 -26.67
N LEU A 376 4.05 10.16 -25.42
CA LEU A 376 4.30 11.04 -24.27
C LEU A 376 5.67 11.72 -24.34
N GLN A 377 6.68 11.05 -24.88
CA GLN A 377 8.03 11.63 -25.05
C GLN A 377 8.03 12.81 -26.06
N VAL A 378 7.26 12.70 -27.15
CA VAL A 378 7.14 13.73 -28.17
C VAL A 378 6.32 14.93 -27.67
N ASP A 379 5.34 14.71 -26.80
CA ASP A 379 4.54 15.78 -26.21
C ASP A 379 5.34 16.55 -25.16
N LYS A 380 5.83 17.74 -25.54
CA LYS A 380 6.61 18.63 -24.65
C LYS A 380 5.88 19.02 -23.36
N LYS A 381 4.55 18.95 -23.32
CA LYS A 381 3.73 19.27 -22.13
C LYS A 381 3.64 18.09 -21.15
N SER A 382 3.97 16.89 -21.60
CA SER A 382 3.90 15.68 -20.77
C SER A 382 4.88 15.67 -19.60
N GLY A 383 6.04 16.36 -19.75
CA GLY A 383 7.13 16.29 -18.79
C GLY A 383 7.73 14.88 -18.66
N PHE A 384 7.77 14.13 -19.76
CA PHE A 384 8.16 12.71 -19.81
C PHE A 384 9.47 12.39 -19.07
N ASN A 385 10.51 13.20 -19.27
CA ASN A 385 11.84 13.02 -18.67
C ASN A 385 11.90 13.40 -17.17
N GLU A 386 10.82 13.96 -16.63
CA GLU A 386 10.67 14.34 -15.22
C GLU A 386 9.63 13.46 -14.51
N THR A 387 9.03 12.51 -15.25
CA THR A 387 7.97 11.65 -14.78
C THR A 387 8.54 10.28 -14.40
N GLN A 388 8.13 9.74 -13.27
CA GLN A 388 8.40 8.36 -12.89
C GLN A 388 7.45 7.43 -13.64
N HIS A 389 7.99 6.37 -14.23
CA HIS A 389 7.23 5.34 -14.94
C HIS A 389 7.26 4.04 -14.14
N VAL A 390 6.10 3.56 -13.71
CA VAL A 390 5.94 2.30 -12.98
C VAL A 390 5.13 1.33 -13.84
N MET A 391 5.67 0.16 -14.09
CA MET A 391 5.01 -0.89 -14.86
C MET A 391 4.74 -2.09 -13.95
N LEU A 392 3.50 -2.56 -13.94
CA LEU A 392 3.04 -3.73 -13.20
C LEU A 392 2.58 -4.77 -14.21
N ILE A 393 3.25 -5.92 -14.25
CA ILE A 393 2.91 -7.04 -15.12
C ILE A 393 2.38 -8.17 -14.24
N VAL A 394 1.14 -8.59 -14.48
CA VAL A 394 0.49 -9.71 -13.79
C VAL A 394 0.24 -10.82 -14.80
N THR A 395 0.78 -12.01 -14.58
CA THR A 395 0.67 -13.16 -15.50
C THR A 395 0.71 -14.48 -14.74
N ASP A 396 0.02 -15.49 -15.23
CA ASP A 396 0.03 -16.87 -14.71
C ASP A 396 0.85 -17.84 -15.58
N GLY A 397 1.36 -17.38 -16.73
CA GLY A 397 2.03 -18.20 -17.70
C GLY A 397 3.35 -17.66 -18.21
N HIS A 398 3.75 -18.19 -19.37
CA HIS A 398 4.86 -17.69 -20.15
C HIS A 398 4.39 -17.29 -21.54
N SER A 399 5.06 -16.29 -22.11
CA SER A 399 4.75 -15.82 -23.45
C SER A 399 4.90 -16.95 -24.47
N ASN A 400 3.79 -17.32 -25.11
CA ASN A 400 3.74 -18.39 -26.11
C ASN A 400 3.43 -17.86 -27.52
N ARG A 401 3.23 -16.55 -27.67
CA ARG A 401 2.96 -15.84 -28.91
C ARG A 401 3.86 -14.62 -29.04
N GLY A 402 4.15 -14.24 -30.29
CA GLY A 402 4.98 -13.08 -30.61
C GLY A 402 6.49 -13.32 -30.40
N ASN A 403 7.26 -12.23 -30.44
CA ASN A 403 8.70 -12.24 -30.23
C ASN A 403 9.04 -12.17 -28.73
N SER A 404 10.32 -12.25 -28.39
CA SER A 404 10.75 -12.11 -26.99
C SER A 404 10.36 -10.73 -26.42
N PRO A 405 9.65 -10.68 -25.28
CA PRO A 405 9.25 -9.43 -24.65
C PRO A 405 10.44 -8.56 -24.20
N LYS A 406 11.63 -9.17 -23.97
CA LYS A 406 12.88 -8.45 -23.65
C LYS A 406 13.27 -7.42 -24.71
N LEU A 407 13.00 -7.69 -25.98
CA LEU A 407 13.34 -6.78 -27.09
C LEU A 407 12.61 -5.45 -26.97
N VAL A 408 11.37 -5.49 -26.50
CA VAL A 408 10.57 -4.28 -26.31
C VAL A 408 11.06 -3.48 -25.10
N LEU A 409 11.46 -4.16 -24.01
CA LEU A 409 12.00 -3.50 -22.84
C LEU A 409 13.30 -2.72 -23.16
N VAL A 410 14.14 -3.26 -24.07
CA VAL A 410 15.31 -2.52 -24.56
C VAL A 410 14.89 -1.23 -25.26
N LYS A 411 13.82 -1.27 -26.09
CA LYS A 411 13.28 -0.06 -26.73
C LYS A 411 12.72 0.93 -25.70
N ILE A 412 11.96 0.47 -24.70
CA ILE A 412 11.40 1.31 -23.63
C ILE A 412 12.52 1.99 -22.84
N ARG A 413 13.57 1.23 -22.47
CA ARG A 413 14.76 1.80 -21.83
C ARG A 413 15.44 2.85 -22.71
N GLY A 414 15.49 2.60 -24.02
CA GLY A 414 16.03 3.54 -25.00
C GLY A 414 15.29 4.90 -25.05
N LEU A 415 13.95 4.91 -24.89
CA LEU A 415 13.15 6.14 -24.79
C LEU A 415 13.56 6.99 -23.58
N LEU A 416 13.95 6.36 -22.49
CA LEU A 416 14.39 7.02 -21.26
C LEU A 416 15.88 7.33 -21.23
N GLY A 417 16.58 7.12 -22.37
CA GLY A 417 18.00 7.40 -22.51
C GLY A 417 18.93 6.32 -21.95
N TYR A 418 18.39 5.19 -21.50
CA TYR A 418 19.21 4.06 -21.00
C TYR A 418 19.75 3.27 -22.17
N ARG A 419 21.06 3.37 -22.41
CA ARG A 419 21.73 2.62 -23.47
C ARG A 419 22.19 1.27 -22.92
N PRO A 420 21.92 0.15 -23.61
CA PRO A 420 22.58 -1.11 -23.28
C PRO A 420 24.08 -0.93 -23.54
N SER A 421 24.91 -1.33 -22.60
CA SER A 421 26.35 -1.39 -22.79
C SER A 421 26.66 -2.28 -23.98
N ALA A 422 27.50 -1.82 -24.90
CA ALA A 422 27.91 -2.62 -26.03
C ALA A 422 28.64 -3.90 -25.53
N PRO A 423 28.45 -5.07 -26.20
CA PRO A 423 28.92 -6.36 -25.69
C PRO A 423 30.45 -6.53 -25.65
N ASP A 424 31.25 -5.54 -26.08
CA ASP A 424 32.66 -5.68 -26.38
C ASP A 424 33.64 -4.88 -25.50
N THR A 425 33.22 -4.32 -24.40
CA THR A 425 34.18 -3.69 -23.50
C THR A 425 34.22 -4.47 -22.17
N LYS A 426 35.42 -4.88 -21.76
CA LYS A 426 35.75 -5.53 -20.47
C LYS A 426 35.37 -4.70 -19.21
N ARG A 427 34.42 -3.80 -19.34
CA ARG A 427 33.79 -2.97 -18.31
C ARG A 427 32.29 -3.02 -18.47
N ASP A 428 31.69 -4.21 -18.33
CA ASP A 428 30.24 -4.36 -18.14
C ASP A 428 29.86 -3.94 -16.70
N LEU A 429 30.23 -2.73 -16.34
CA LEU A 429 29.56 -1.96 -15.31
C LEU A 429 28.24 -1.53 -15.92
N VAL A 430 27.26 -2.42 -15.96
CA VAL A 430 25.87 -2.03 -16.20
C VAL A 430 25.48 -1.19 -15.01
N ASP A 431 25.59 0.11 -15.18
CA ASP A 431 25.14 1.08 -14.17
C ASP A 431 23.61 1.01 -14.08
N HIS A 432 23.11 0.08 -13.27
CA HIS A 432 21.69 -0.05 -12.95
C HIS A 432 21.17 1.15 -12.14
N THR A 433 22.03 2.06 -11.69
CA THR A 433 21.63 3.33 -11.09
C THR A 433 21.01 4.27 -12.15
N ALA A 434 21.21 3.97 -13.44
CA ALA A 434 20.66 4.76 -14.54
C ALA A 434 19.13 4.58 -14.71
N GLU A 435 18.50 3.49 -14.23
CA GLU A 435 17.05 3.27 -14.35
C GLU A 435 16.23 4.04 -13.29
N HIS A 436 16.63 5.25 -12.96
CA HIS A 436 15.98 6.00 -11.88
C HIS A 436 14.53 6.41 -12.19
N LEU A 437 14.13 6.53 -13.46
CA LEU A 437 12.76 6.89 -13.88
C LEU A 437 11.88 5.69 -14.26
N LEU A 438 12.39 4.46 -14.18
CA LEU A 438 11.63 3.27 -14.60
C LEU A 438 11.65 2.20 -13.51
N ASP A 439 10.47 1.71 -13.16
CA ASP A 439 10.26 0.56 -12.28
C ASP A 439 9.36 -0.47 -12.92
N ILE A 440 9.87 -1.70 -13.06
CA ILE A 440 9.12 -2.81 -13.64
C ILE A 440 8.96 -3.88 -12.58
N TYR A 441 7.72 -4.03 -12.07
CA TYR A 441 7.31 -5.08 -11.16
C TYR A 441 6.62 -6.20 -11.93
N VAL A 442 6.94 -7.43 -11.62
CA VAL A 442 6.31 -8.60 -12.22
C VAL A 442 5.75 -9.50 -11.14
N PHE A 443 4.48 -9.83 -11.26
CA PHE A 443 3.75 -10.76 -10.41
C PHE A 443 3.46 -12.02 -11.23
N GLY A 444 4.18 -13.11 -10.94
CA GLY A 444 3.88 -14.43 -11.47
C GLY A 444 2.88 -15.11 -10.54
N VAL A 445 1.75 -15.57 -11.05
CA VAL A 445 0.68 -16.16 -10.26
C VAL A 445 0.50 -17.62 -10.66
N GLY A 446 0.56 -18.54 -9.69
CA GLY A 446 0.44 -19.97 -9.90
C GLY A 446 1.77 -20.69 -10.12
N ASP A 447 1.70 -21.98 -10.36
CA ASP A 447 2.87 -22.87 -10.53
C ASP A 447 3.34 -23.01 -11.99
N GLY A 448 2.55 -22.50 -12.95
CA GLY A 448 2.84 -22.51 -14.37
C GLY A 448 3.82 -21.45 -14.86
N VAL A 449 4.24 -20.51 -14.00
CA VAL A 449 5.02 -19.34 -14.40
C VAL A 449 6.44 -19.66 -14.86
N ASN A 450 6.87 -19.00 -15.94
CA ASN A 450 8.26 -19.06 -16.39
C ASN A 450 9.14 -18.07 -15.60
N MET A 451 9.57 -18.46 -14.40
CA MET A 451 10.36 -17.62 -13.51
C MET A 451 11.61 -16.99 -14.18
N LYS A 452 12.25 -17.69 -15.13
CA LYS A 452 13.42 -17.19 -15.86
C LYS A 452 13.06 -16.03 -16.79
N GLU A 453 11.95 -16.15 -17.50
CA GLU A 453 11.44 -15.09 -18.35
C GLU A 453 11.01 -13.89 -17.51
N LEU A 454 10.21 -14.12 -16.47
CA LEU A 454 9.72 -13.08 -15.58
C LEU A 454 10.88 -12.32 -14.90
N ASN A 455 11.90 -13.05 -14.41
CA ASN A 455 13.08 -12.43 -13.83
C ASN A 455 13.84 -11.54 -14.81
N ALA A 456 13.77 -11.83 -16.10
CA ALA A 456 14.44 -11.05 -17.13
C ALA A 456 13.66 -9.77 -17.52
N LEU A 457 12.37 -9.69 -17.18
CA LEU A 457 11.52 -8.52 -17.44
C LEU A 457 11.64 -7.45 -16.33
N THR A 458 11.97 -7.84 -15.12
CA THR A 458 11.97 -6.97 -13.94
C THR A 458 13.12 -5.96 -13.92
N SER A 459 12.92 -4.84 -13.25
CA SER A 459 13.99 -3.96 -12.83
C SER A 459 14.91 -4.67 -11.82
N LYS A 460 16.22 -4.35 -11.86
CA LYS A 460 17.24 -4.92 -10.96
C LYS A 460 17.85 -3.78 -10.14
N LYS A 461 17.09 -3.28 -9.19
CA LYS A 461 17.50 -2.15 -8.36
C LYS A 461 18.01 -2.63 -7.01
N ARG A 462 18.92 -1.85 -6.44
CA ARG A 462 19.57 -2.16 -5.19
C ARG A 462 18.57 -2.21 -4.04
N ASP A 463 18.69 -3.26 -3.22
CA ASP A 463 17.88 -3.51 -2.02
C ASP A 463 16.37 -3.47 -2.27
N GLU A 464 15.96 -3.70 -3.53
CA GLU A 464 14.57 -3.73 -3.94
C GLU A 464 14.22 -5.08 -4.58
N GLN A 465 13.02 -5.56 -4.31
CA GLN A 465 12.44 -6.74 -4.94
C GLN A 465 11.37 -6.30 -5.95
N HIS A 466 11.56 -6.68 -7.22
CA HIS A 466 10.65 -6.34 -8.31
C HIS A 466 9.97 -7.56 -8.94
N ILE A 467 10.31 -8.77 -8.49
CA ILE A 467 9.66 -10.01 -8.92
C ILE A 467 9.04 -10.71 -7.72
N PHE A 468 7.77 -11.07 -7.86
CA PHE A 468 6.98 -11.76 -6.85
C PHE A 468 6.34 -12.98 -7.50
N ILE A 469 6.50 -14.15 -6.89
CA ILE A 469 5.87 -15.40 -7.32
C ILE A 469 4.81 -15.74 -6.27
N LEU A 470 3.55 -15.63 -6.66
CA LEU A 470 2.39 -15.78 -5.78
C LEU A 470 1.64 -17.07 -6.12
N ARG A 471 0.99 -17.64 -5.13
CA ARG A 471 0.27 -18.92 -5.28
C ARG A 471 -0.98 -18.78 -6.15
N ASP A 472 -1.73 -17.72 -5.90
CA ASP A 472 -3.00 -17.44 -6.57
C ASP A 472 -3.33 -15.93 -6.59
N TYR A 473 -4.41 -15.56 -7.26
CA TYR A 473 -4.88 -14.18 -7.33
C TYR A 473 -5.45 -13.63 -6.01
N ASN A 474 -5.77 -14.50 -5.03
CA ASN A 474 -6.13 -14.04 -3.68
C ASN A 474 -4.88 -13.52 -2.96
N ASP A 475 -3.73 -14.17 -3.17
CA ASP A 475 -2.45 -13.71 -2.61
C ASP A 475 -2.02 -12.38 -3.27
N LEU A 476 -2.28 -12.16 -4.55
CA LEU A 476 -2.10 -10.86 -5.21
C LEU A 476 -2.97 -9.77 -4.55
N GLY A 477 -4.23 -10.08 -4.29
CA GLY A 477 -5.14 -9.19 -3.57
C GLY A 477 -4.60 -8.83 -2.18
N LYS A 478 -4.11 -9.81 -1.42
CA LYS A 478 -3.48 -9.59 -0.10
C LYS A 478 -2.20 -8.74 -0.19
N VAL A 479 -1.37 -8.92 -1.23
CA VAL A 479 -0.16 -8.10 -1.43
C VAL A 479 -0.56 -6.64 -1.61
N PHE A 480 -1.49 -6.35 -2.52
CA PHE A 480 -1.92 -4.98 -2.79
C PHE A 480 -2.70 -4.36 -1.62
N ASP A 481 -3.48 -5.17 -0.90
CA ASP A 481 -4.19 -4.71 0.29
C ASP A 481 -3.24 -4.40 1.46
N LYS A 482 -2.23 -5.25 1.68
CA LYS A 482 -1.25 -5.08 2.78
C LYS A 482 -0.07 -4.17 2.44
N MET A 483 0.17 -3.88 1.16
CA MET A 483 1.24 -2.99 0.71
C MET A 483 1.14 -1.61 1.35
N ILE A 484 -0.08 -1.15 1.57
CA ILE A 484 -0.38 0.08 2.31
C ILE A 484 -1.34 -0.33 3.43
N SER A 485 -0.80 -0.60 4.60
CA SER A 485 -1.60 -0.89 5.79
C SER A 485 -2.27 0.39 6.25
N ASP A 486 -3.59 0.37 6.34
CA ASP A 486 -4.40 1.51 6.78
C ASP A 486 -4.07 1.93 8.22
N SER A 487 -3.51 1.02 9.02
CA SER A 487 -3.11 1.26 10.42
C SER A 487 -1.61 1.54 10.63
N ALA A 488 -0.73 1.04 9.77
CA ALA A 488 0.73 1.12 9.99
C ALA A 488 1.40 2.20 9.16
N VAL A 489 0.80 2.63 8.08
CA VAL A 489 1.38 3.63 7.22
C VAL A 489 0.58 4.89 7.31
N THR A 490 1.06 5.80 8.12
CA THR A 490 1.38 7.09 7.51
C THR A 490 0.29 7.66 6.60
N MET A 491 -0.93 7.09 6.58
CA MET A 491 -2.09 7.68 5.90
C MET A 491 -2.56 8.93 6.62
N CYS A 492 -2.11 9.13 7.85
CA CYS A 492 -2.45 10.33 8.58
C CYS A 492 -1.77 11.56 7.98
N GLY A 493 -2.46 12.68 8.05
CA GLY A 493 -1.94 13.99 7.69
C GLY A 493 -1.67 14.20 6.20
N ILE A 494 -2.19 13.36 5.32
CA ILE A 494 -2.13 13.57 3.88
C ILE A 494 -3.26 14.52 3.46
N ALA A 495 -2.93 15.58 2.74
CA ALA A 495 -3.89 16.45 2.11
C ALA A 495 -3.31 17.01 0.82
N GLN A 496 -4.14 17.34 -0.16
CA GLN A 496 -3.72 18.07 -1.35
C GLN A 496 -3.67 19.57 -1.05
N GLU A 497 -2.70 20.28 -1.61
CA GLU A 497 -2.73 21.73 -1.64
C GLU A 497 -3.79 22.18 -2.65
N ALA A 498 -4.60 23.16 -2.28
CA ALA A 498 -5.49 23.81 -3.24
C ALA A 498 -4.61 24.55 -4.26
N GLY A 499 -4.57 24.05 -5.49
CA GLY A 499 -4.12 24.84 -6.63
C GLY A 499 -5.29 25.66 -7.16
N ASP A 500 -5.01 26.71 -7.94
CA ASP A 500 -6.03 27.56 -8.56
C ASP A 500 -7.02 26.74 -9.44
N ASP A 501 -6.60 25.55 -9.87
CA ASP A 501 -7.36 24.65 -10.73
C ASP A 501 -8.16 23.56 -9.97
N ASN A 502 -8.09 23.48 -8.64
CA ASN A 502 -8.76 22.44 -7.87
C ASN A 502 -9.83 23.00 -6.92
N PRO A 503 -11.09 23.08 -7.36
CA PRO A 503 -12.19 23.59 -6.56
C PRO A 503 -12.68 22.64 -5.45
N LYS A 504 -12.13 21.43 -5.32
CA LYS A 504 -12.56 20.43 -4.33
C LYS A 504 -11.97 20.74 -2.96
N LYS A 505 -12.69 21.52 -2.15
CA LYS A 505 -12.31 21.94 -0.78
C LYS A 505 -11.94 20.76 0.13
N ASP A 506 -12.58 19.61 -0.05
CA ASP A 506 -12.41 18.42 0.79
C ASP A 506 -11.06 17.72 0.62
N TYR A 507 -10.42 17.87 -0.55
CA TYR A 507 -9.09 17.31 -0.80
C TYR A 507 -7.97 18.00 -0.05
N THR A 508 -8.19 19.22 0.42
CA THR A 508 -7.17 19.97 1.15
C THR A 508 -7.19 19.71 2.66
N ARG A 509 -8.24 19.08 3.20
CA ARG A 509 -8.48 18.90 4.63
C ARG A 509 -9.33 17.70 4.96
N PRO A 510 -8.91 16.51 4.55
CA PRO A 510 -9.76 15.31 4.59
C PRO A 510 -10.06 14.81 6.02
N TRP A 511 -9.39 15.35 7.04
CA TRP A 511 -9.68 15.01 8.44
C TRP A 511 -10.78 15.85 9.07
N HIS A 512 -11.20 16.94 8.42
CA HIS A 512 -12.16 17.85 8.99
C HIS A 512 -13.58 17.27 9.02
N VAL A 513 -14.26 17.42 10.14
CA VAL A 513 -15.67 17.08 10.29
C VAL A 513 -16.45 18.23 10.94
N GLU A 514 -17.73 18.34 10.56
CA GLU A 514 -18.70 19.19 11.26
C GLU A 514 -19.54 18.32 12.21
N ILE A 515 -19.79 18.84 13.39
CA ILE A 515 -20.53 18.16 14.46
C ILE A 515 -21.79 18.97 14.77
N THR A 516 -22.94 18.32 14.73
CA THR A 516 -24.22 18.93 15.07
C THR A 516 -25.01 18.06 16.04
N GLU A 517 -25.73 18.67 16.96
CA GLU A 517 -26.64 18.02 17.90
C GLU A 517 -28.08 18.24 17.48
N LEU A 518 -28.92 17.16 17.36
CA LEU A 518 -30.27 17.23 16.83
C LEU A 518 -31.26 18.02 17.71
N PHE A 519 -30.99 18.19 19.02
CA PHE A 519 -31.93 18.79 19.98
C PHE A 519 -31.35 19.94 20.81
N GLY A 520 -30.14 20.44 20.45
CA GLY A 520 -29.51 21.59 21.07
C GLY A 520 -29.76 22.91 20.34
N GLN A 521 -29.53 24.05 21.00
CA GLN A 521 -29.36 25.29 20.25
C GLN A 521 -28.21 25.06 19.27
N ALA A 522 -28.47 25.29 18.01
CA ALA A 522 -27.61 24.92 16.87
C ALA A 522 -26.20 25.56 16.97
N SER A 523 -25.37 25.12 17.89
CA SER A 523 -23.93 25.39 17.88
C SER A 523 -23.27 24.31 17.03
N LYS A 524 -22.90 24.68 15.82
CA LYS A 524 -22.03 23.84 15.00
C LYS A 524 -20.64 23.83 15.63
N CYS A 525 -20.15 22.67 15.97
CA CYS A 525 -18.75 22.44 16.33
C CYS A 525 -18.00 21.74 15.18
N LYS A 526 -16.70 21.71 15.30
CA LYS A 526 -15.80 21.01 14.38
C LYS A 526 -15.10 19.88 15.09
N GLY A 527 -14.51 19.00 14.32
CA GLY A 527 -13.69 17.91 14.84
C GLY A 527 -12.68 17.44 13.81
N SER A 528 -11.91 16.44 14.20
CA SER A 528 -10.89 15.83 13.35
C SER A 528 -10.99 14.33 13.36
N ILE A 529 -10.98 13.71 12.18
CA ILE A 529 -10.82 12.26 12.05
C ILE A 529 -9.42 11.90 12.57
N VAL A 530 -9.34 11.03 13.56
CA VAL A 530 -8.08 10.53 14.10
C VAL A 530 -7.85 9.05 13.79
N THR A 531 -8.95 8.29 13.64
CA THR A 531 -8.98 6.93 13.07
C THR A 531 -10.26 6.77 12.26
N GLU A 532 -10.47 5.60 11.66
CA GLU A 532 -11.73 5.27 10.96
C GLU A 532 -12.95 5.34 11.87
N ASN A 533 -12.76 5.13 13.17
CA ASN A 533 -13.84 5.00 14.15
C ASN A 533 -13.90 6.15 15.15
N TRP A 534 -12.91 7.06 15.14
CA TRP A 534 -12.80 8.06 16.19
C TRP A 534 -12.60 9.49 15.67
N ILE A 535 -13.36 10.41 16.26
CA ILE A 535 -13.24 11.86 16.05
C ILE A 535 -12.75 12.52 17.34
N LEU A 536 -11.79 13.44 17.22
CA LEU A 536 -11.30 14.28 18.28
C LEU A 536 -11.93 15.68 18.19
N THR A 537 -12.44 16.20 19.32
CA THR A 537 -13.12 17.51 19.38
C THR A 537 -13.07 18.09 20.79
N ALA A 538 -13.76 19.21 21.04
CA ALA A 538 -13.86 19.86 22.35
C ALA A 538 -15.03 19.32 23.19
N ALA A 539 -14.87 19.28 24.52
CA ALA A 539 -15.89 18.78 25.43
C ALA A 539 -17.09 19.71 25.56
N HIS A 540 -16.87 21.03 25.50
CA HIS A 540 -17.96 22.01 25.59
C HIS A 540 -18.95 21.98 24.44
N CYS A 541 -18.63 21.23 23.36
CA CYS A 541 -19.53 21.05 22.25
C CYS A 541 -20.75 20.18 22.59
N PHE A 542 -20.76 19.49 23.73
CA PHE A 542 -21.80 18.51 24.06
C PHE A 542 -22.61 18.91 25.29
N THR A 543 -23.92 18.80 25.13
CA THR A 543 -24.81 18.87 26.29
C THR A 543 -24.79 17.54 27.06
N PRO A 544 -25.17 17.50 28.35
CA PRO A 544 -25.31 16.25 29.09
C PRO A 544 -26.28 15.25 28.43
N LYS A 545 -27.28 15.75 27.69
CA LYS A 545 -28.22 14.90 26.92
C LYS A 545 -27.56 14.22 25.75
N ALA A 546 -26.67 14.91 25.02
CA ALA A 546 -25.92 14.33 23.92
C ALA A 546 -24.98 13.23 24.39
N VAL A 547 -24.35 13.40 25.55
CA VAL A 547 -23.49 12.37 26.16
C VAL A 547 -24.29 11.14 26.55
N GLN A 548 -25.51 11.31 27.08
CA GLN A 548 -26.39 10.20 27.46
C GLN A 548 -27.04 9.53 26.24
N ASN A 549 -27.30 10.27 25.17
CA ASN A 549 -27.92 9.80 23.94
C ASN A 549 -27.05 10.11 22.72
N PRO A 550 -25.90 9.44 22.56
CA PRO A 550 -24.91 9.79 21.55
C PRO A 550 -25.42 9.68 20.10
N GLY A 551 -26.42 8.87 19.83
CA GLY A 551 -27.06 8.77 18.51
C GLY A 551 -27.70 10.06 18.00
N THR A 552 -27.89 11.07 18.87
CA THR A 552 -28.37 12.41 18.49
C THR A 552 -27.25 13.31 17.92
N VAL A 553 -26.02 12.90 18.07
CA VAL A 553 -24.85 13.62 17.54
C VAL A 553 -24.58 13.15 16.12
N LYS A 554 -24.64 14.08 15.18
CA LYS A 554 -24.39 13.88 13.75
C LYS A 554 -23.01 14.41 13.37
N ILE A 555 -22.29 13.63 12.60
CA ILE A 555 -20.95 13.95 12.09
C ILE A 555 -21.01 13.99 10.58
N ILE A 556 -20.64 15.11 10.00
CA ILE A 556 -20.58 15.32 8.53
C ILE A 556 -19.11 15.32 8.14
N HIS A 557 -18.74 14.49 7.20
CA HIS A 557 -17.37 14.32 6.71
C HIS A 557 -17.31 14.15 5.19
N GLY A 558 -16.16 14.39 4.59
CA GLY A 558 -15.91 14.22 3.15
C GLY A 558 -16.91 15.02 2.30
N LYS A 559 -17.48 14.41 1.25
CA LYS A 559 -18.51 15.00 0.41
C LYS A 559 -19.89 14.94 1.09
N GLU A 560 -20.06 15.65 2.21
CA GLU A 560 -21.32 15.74 2.96
C GLU A 560 -21.92 14.38 3.39
N LYS A 561 -21.05 13.37 3.59
CA LYS A 561 -21.47 12.08 4.15
C LYS A 561 -21.76 12.25 5.64
N GLU A 562 -22.88 11.72 6.08
CA GLU A 562 -23.34 11.80 7.46
C GLU A 562 -23.22 10.45 8.14
N THR A 563 -22.65 10.47 9.35
CA THR A 563 -22.67 9.34 10.29
C THR A 563 -23.09 9.82 11.66
N SER A 564 -23.39 8.91 12.58
CA SER A 564 -23.79 9.23 13.96
C SER A 564 -22.81 8.68 14.98
N ALA A 565 -22.80 9.25 16.18
CA ALA A 565 -22.02 8.75 17.28
C ALA A 565 -22.62 7.48 17.89
N SER A 566 -21.79 6.53 18.28
CA SER A 566 -22.15 5.42 19.18
C SER A 566 -21.83 5.76 20.62
N SER A 567 -20.83 6.62 20.86
CA SER A 567 -20.42 7.08 22.19
C SER A 567 -19.77 8.45 22.09
N VAL A 568 -19.99 9.28 23.10
CA VAL A 568 -19.31 10.57 23.30
C VAL A 568 -18.62 10.51 24.66
N ILE A 569 -17.30 10.65 24.66
CA ILE A 569 -16.45 10.52 25.85
C ILE A 569 -15.78 11.85 26.12
N LEU A 570 -16.20 12.54 27.16
CA LEU A 570 -15.56 13.76 27.65
C LEU A 570 -14.36 13.41 28.54
N HIS A 571 -13.34 14.26 28.55
CA HIS A 571 -12.25 14.07 29.50
C HIS A 571 -12.80 14.13 30.95
N PRO A 572 -12.48 13.16 31.82
CA PRO A 572 -13.13 13.05 33.15
C PRO A 572 -12.86 14.25 34.07
N GLN A 573 -11.81 15.00 33.83
CA GLN A 573 -11.48 16.21 34.60
C GLN A 573 -12.09 17.48 34.00
N TYR A 574 -12.78 17.43 32.87
CA TYR A 574 -13.47 18.58 32.31
C TYR A 574 -14.64 18.97 33.20
N ASN A 575 -14.60 20.23 33.68
CA ASN A 575 -15.68 20.79 34.50
C ASN A 575 -15.75 22.30 34.27
N VAL A 576 -16.67 22.73 33.41
CA VAL A 576 -16.87 24.14 33.08
C VAL A 576 -17.18 25.03 34.33
N ARG A 577 -17.69 24.44 35.41
CA ARG A 577 -18.00 25.13 36.68
C ARG A 577 -16.93 24.92 37.76
N GLY A 578 -15.80 24.30 37.46
CA GLY A 578 -14.76 23.89 38.42
C GLY A 578 -14.21 25.04 39.28
N LEU A 579 -14.18 26.25 38.73
CA LEU A 579 -13.67 27.43 39.43
C LEU A 579 -14.74 28.47 39.83
N GLN A 580 -16.02 28.08 39.89
CA GLN A 580 -17.11 28.99 40.36
C GLN A 580 -16.86 29.53 41.77
N HIS A 581 -16.24 28.75 42.66
CA HIS A 581 -15.85 29.17 44.02
C HIS A 581 -14.84 30.31 44.01
N LYS A 582 -14.04 30.47 42.92
CA LYS A 582 -13.12 31.57 42.67
C LYS A 582 -13.75 32.70 41.82
N LYS A 583 -15.06 32.64 41.59
CA LYS A 583 -15.84 33.59 40.77
C LYS A 583 -15.42 33.61 39.29
N VAL A 584 -14.90 32.52 38.79
CA VAL A 584 -14.68 32.30 37.37
C VAL A 584 -15.96 31.71 36.79
N LYS A 585 -16.52 32.35 35.76
CA LYS A 585 -17.82 31.99 35.19
C LYS A 585 -17.76 30.67 34.43
N GLU A 586 -16.71 30.47 33.62
CA GLU A 586 -16.47 29.32 32.77
C GLU A 586 -15.01 28.92 32.84
N PHE A 587 -14.76 27.63 32.97
CA PHE A 587 -13.43 27.04 33.09
C PHE A 587 -13.27 25.88 32.09
N TYR A 588 -12.35 26.04 31.15
CA TYR A 588 -12.19 25.17 30.01
C TYR A 588 -10.98 24.23 30.10
N ASP A 589 -10.41 24.03 31.27
CA ASP A 589 -9.35 23.07 31.45
C ASP A 589 -9.82 21.64 31.10
N TYR A 590 -9.00 20.88 30.41
CA TYR A 590 -9.38 19.57 29.86
C TYR A 590 -10.58 19.60 28.88
N ASP A 591 -10.78 20.69 28.17
CA ASP A 591 -11.87 20.85 27.22
C ASP A 591 -11.61 20.02 25.95
N ILE A 592 -11.70 18.69 26.07
CA ILE A 592 -11.43 17.75 25.02
C ILE A 592 -12.38 16.55 25.10
N ALA A 593 -12.81 16.03 23.95
CA ALA A 593 -13.72 14.91 23.85
C ALA A 593 -13.36 13.99 22.66
N LEU A 594 -13.71 12.72 22.80
CA LEU A 594 -13.67 11.72 21.75
C LEU A 594 -15.07 11.26 21.38
N ILE A 595 -15.35 11.16 20.10
CA ILE A 595 -16.57 10.55 19.58
C ILE A 595 -16.21 9.22 18.96
N LYS A 596 -16.81 8.12 19.44
CA LYS A 596 -16.78 6.84 18.75
C LYS A 596 -17.94 6.80 17.76
N LEU A 597 -17.63 6.49 16.49
CA LEU A 597 -18.62 6.41 15.43
C LEU A 597 -19.44 5.13 15.52
N LYS A 598 -20.67 5.18 15.05
CA LYS A 598 -21.54 4.00 14.90
C LYS A 598 -21.11 3.15 13.72
N GLU A 599 -20.71 3.79 12.64
CA GLU A 599 -20.19 3.18 11.43
C GLU A 599 -18.82 3.77 11.12
N SER A 600 -17.87 2.90 10.74
CA SER A 600 -16.51 3.32 10.37
C SER A 600 -16.54 4.22 9.14
N ILE A 601 -15.73 5.27 9.14
CA ILE A 601 -15.50 6.11 7.97
C ILE A 601 -14.70 5.28 6.95
N LYS A 602 -15.24 5.14 5.76
CA LYS A 602 -14.48 4.58 4.64
C LYS A 602 -13.43 5.61 4.22
N LEU A 603 -12.16 5.31 4.51
CA LEU A 603 -11.05 6.20 4.20
C LEU A 603 -10.93 6.40 2.68
N SER A 604 -10.67 7.64 2.29
CA SER A 604 -10.54 8.07 0.90
C SER A 604 -9.71 9.36 0.82
N ALA A 605 -9.47 9.88 -0.36
CA ALA A 605 -8.85 11.20 -0.53
C ALA A 605 -9.64 12.34 0.15
N GLU A 606 -10.93 12.14 0.38
CA GLU A 606 -11.86 13.13 0.94
C GLU A 606 -12.08 12.98 2.46
N ALA A 607 -11.78 11.81 3.01
CA ALA A 607 -11.96 11.52 4.44
C ALA A 607 -10.78 10.68 4.97
N ARG A 608 -9.87 11.30 5.71
CA ARG A 608 -8.63 10.69 6.24
C ARG A 608 -8.26 11.24 7.58
N PRO A 609 -7.56 10.46 8.43
CA PRO A 609 -7.09 10.94 9.71
C PRO A 609 -5.97 11.98 9.58
N ILE A 610 -5.95 12.94 10.49
CA ILE A 610 -4.80 13.78 10.76
C ILE A 610 -3.79 13.02 11.63
N CYS A 611 -2.50 13.34 11.53
CA CYS A 611 -1.51 12.70 12.41
C CYS A 611 -1.65 13.22 13.85
N LEU A 612 -1.82 12.32 14.80
CA LEU A 612 -1.68 12.61 16.22
C LEU A 612 -0.21 12.44 16.64
N PRO A 613 0.41 13.44 17.26
CA PRO A 613 1.74 13.31 17.84
C PRO A 613 1.83 12.13 18.83
N CYS A 614 3.05 11.68 19.07
CA CYS A 614 3.34 10.59 20.02
C CYS A 614 2.70 9.25 19.67
N THR A 615 2.47 9.01 18.38
CA THR A 615 2.04 7.71 17.83
C THR A 615 3.07 7.20 16.84
N LYS A 616 3.13 5.89 16.61
CA LYS A 616 4.03 5.30 15.60
C LYS A 616 3.73 5.80 14.18
N PRO A 617 2.46 5.94 13.74
CA PRO A 617 2.16 6.58 12.46
C PRO A 617 2.74 7.99 12.34
N ALA A 618 2.69 8.77 13.42
CA ALA A 618 3.29 10.11 13.42
C ALA A 618 4.83 10.08 13.39
N SER A 619 5.50 9.11 14.07
CA SER A 619 6.96 8.90 13.94
C SER A 619 7.35 8.65 12.50
N SER A 620 6.67 7.74 11.82
CA SER A 620 6.91 7.44 10.41
C SER A 620 6.66 8.66 9.52
N ALA A 621 5.59 9.42 9.77
CA ALA A 621 5.26 10.65 9.03
C ALA A 621 6.31 11.77 9.25
N LEU A 622 6.93 11.82 10.43
CA LEU A 622 8.06 12.71 10.74
C LEU A 622 9.40 12.19 10.23
N LYS A 623 9.44 10.97 9.68
CA LYS A 623 10.68 10.25 9.29
C LYS A 623 11.67 10.12 10.45
N MET A 624 11.14 9.82 11.63
CA MET A 624 11.90 9.58 12.85
C MET A 624 12.10 8.08 13.09
N ASP A 625 13.06 7.75 13.95
CA ASP A 625 13.30 6.37 14.36
C ASP A 625 12.03 5.75 14.99
N PRO A 626 11.74 4.46 14.74
CA PRO A 626 10.60 3.77 15.37
C PRO A 626 10.61 3.80 16.92
N ASN A 627 11.79 3.98 17.52
CA ASN A 627 11.97 4.13 18.97
C ASN A 627 11.99 5.59 19.44
N SER A 628 11.58 6.55 18.59
CA SER A 628 11.50 7.95 18.97
C SER A 628 10.57 8.14 20.16
N THR A 629 10.84 9.18 20.96
CA THR A 629 10.05 9.51 22.14
C THR A 629 9.04 10.62 21.84
N CYS A 630 8.01 10.71 22.67
CA CYS A 630 7.02 11.77 22.56
C CYS A 630 7.64 13.17 22.72
N ASP A 631 8.61 13.32 23.59
CA ASP A 631 9.37 14.57 23.80
C ASP A 631 10.12 15.01 22.53
N GLN A 632 10.65 14.05 21.78
CA GLN A 632 11.26 14.34 20.48
C GLN A 632 10.23 14.80 19.43
N HIS A 633 9.00 14.24 19.47
CA HIS A 633 7.91 14.72 18.62
C HIS A 633 7.55 16.17 18.94
N GLU A 634 7.38 16.51 20.24
CA GLU A 634 7.04 17.86 20.67
C GLU A 634 8.11 18.87 20.24
N LYS A 635 9.39 18.57 20.49
CA LYS A 635 10.52 19.42 20.05
C LYS A 635 10.61 19.58 18.54
N THR A 636 10.21 18.56 17.78
CA THR A 636 10.23 18.61 16.31
C THR A 636 9.06 19.43 15.76
N LEU A 637 7.89 19.31 16.38
CA LEU A 637 6.68 20.00 15.94
C LEU A 637 6.62 21.44 16.42
N LEU A 638 7.10 21.71 17.63
CA LEU A 638 7.12 23.04 18.26
C LEU A 638 8.57 23.49 18.57
N PRO A 639 9.42 23.68 17.56
CA PRO A 639 10.86 23.94 17.74
C PRO A 639 11.19 25.37 18.11
N LEU A 640 10.25 26.29 17.96
CA LEU A 640 10.45 27.75 18.12
C LEU A 640 9.48 28.31 19.18
N GLU A 641 9.85 29.40 19.77
CA GLU A 641 8.96 30.14 20.70
C GLU A 641 7.70 30.72 20.01
N GLU A 642 7.75 30.91 18.68
CA GLU A 642 6.60 31.19 17.82
C GLU A 642 6.59 30.19 16.66
N THR A 643 5.65 29.26 16.67
CA THR A 643 5.53 28.23 15.64
C THR A 643 4.27 28.47 14.81
N LEU A 644 4.44 28.58 13.49
CA LEU A 644 3.33 28.74 12.54
C LEU A 644 2.42 27.50 12.58
N ALA A 645 1.16 27.73 12.84
CA ALA A 645 0.10 26.75 12.83
C ALA A 645 -1.10 27.27 12.03
N HIS A 646 -2.07 26.39 11.81
CA HIS A 646 -3.27 26.72 11.05
C HIS A 646 -4.50 26.12 11.73
N PHE A 647 -5.63 26.77 11.50
CA PHE A 647 -6.95 26.23 11.82
C PHE A 647 -7.91 26.55 10.67
N LEU A 648 -9.11 25.98 10.72
CA LEU A 648 -10.14 26.17 9.70
C LEU A 648 -11.22 27.08 10.21
N LYS A 649 -11.48 28.16 9.49
CA LYS A 649 -12.59 29.08 9.74
C LYS A 649 -13.83 28.66 8.96
N GLU A 650 -14.94 29.30 9.21
CA GLU A 650 -16.19 29.11 8.48
C GLU A 650 -15.97 29.17 6.97
N GLY A 651 -16.62 28.26 6.20
CA GLY A 651 -16.39 28.09 4.77
C GLY A 651 -15.08 27.38 4.41
N PHE A 652 -14.48 26.65 5.36
CA PHE A 652 -13.25 25.83 5.18
C PHE A 652 -12.01 26.62 4.79
N THR A 653 -11.98 27.91 5.09
CA THR A 653 -10.80 28.74 4.79
C THR A 653 -9.70 28.46 5.84
N ARG A 654 -8.51 28.08 5.36
CA ARG A 654 -7.33 27.92 6.21
C ARG A 654 -6.84 29.29 6.69
N ARG A 655 -6.68 29.44 7.99
CA ARG A 655 -6.12 30.65 8.62
C ARG A 655 -4.83 30.35 9.33
N ALA A 656 -3.88 31.28 9.21
CA ALA A 656 -2.59 31.20 9.87
C ALA A 656 -2.68 31.80 11.28
N THR A 657 -2.02 31.17 12.23
CA THR A 657 -1.82 31.67 13.60
C THR A 657 -0.49 31.15 14.12
N TYR A 658 0.02 31.76 15.22
CA TYR A 658 1.31 31.39 15.78
C TYR A 658 1.15 30.88 17.22
N ILE A 659 1.57 29.62 17.42
CA ILE A 659 1.63 29.01 18.76
C ILE A 659 2.82 29.59 19.49
N LYS A 660 2.55 30.13 20.70
CA LYS A 660 3.55 30.75 21.57
C LYS A 660 3.97 29.79 22.67
N THR A 661 5.27 29.52 22.74
CA THR A 661 5.92 28.70 23.77
C THR A 661 7.01 29.47 24.48
N GLY A 662 7.64 28.91 25.49
CA GLY A 662 8.73 29.57 26.23
C GLY A 662 8.38 30.95 26.77
N SER A 663 9.24 31.93 26.53
CA SER A 663 9.06 33.32 26.99
C SER A 663 7.84 33.99 26.35
N LYS A 664 7.57 33.70 25.10
CA LYS A 664 6.41 34.23 24.35
C LYS A 664 5.08 33.72 24.89
N ARG A 665 5.04 32.49 25.45
CA ARG A 665 3.85 31.99 26.17
C ARG A 665 3.54 32.82 27.40
N ALA A 666 4.55 33.19 28.16
CA ALA A 666 4.36 34.02 29.36
C ALA A 666 3.72 35.39 29.02
N ASP A 667 4.17 36.03 27.94
CA ASP A 667 3.59 37.26 27.43
C ASP A 667 2.15 37.06 26.89
N CYS A 668 1.91 35.96 26.19
CA CYS A 668 0.58 35.62 25.67
C CYS A 668 -0.43 35.49 26.84
N ILE A 669 -0.06 34.82 27.93
CA ILE A 669 -0.91 34.57 29.10
C ILE A 669 -1.21 35.85 29.86
N LYS A 670 -0.30 36.81 29.94
CA LYS A 670 -0.56 38.12 30.64
C LYS A 670 -1.81 38.79 30.08
N HIS A 671 -2.03 38.74 28.79
CA HIS A 671 -3.19 39.36 28.16
C HIS A 671 -4.52 38.64 28.47
N ALA A 672 -4.47 37.43 28.98
CA ALA A 672 -5.65 36.73 29.46
C ALA A 672 -6.22 37.31 30.76
N ALA A 673 -5.42 38.07 31.51
CA ALA A 673 -5.89 38.76 32.73
C ALA A 673 -7.08 39.69 32.45
N THR A 674 -7.28 40.13 31.20
CA THR A 674 -8.42 40.98 30.80
C THR A 674 -9.79 40.30 30.92
N ILE A 675 -9.84 38.97 31.05
CA ILE A 675 -11.07 38.21 31.27
C ILE A 675 -11.55 38.24 32.74
N PHE A 676 -10.69 38.67 33.66
CA PHE A 676 -11.02 38.65 35.06
C PHE A 676 -11.80 39.92 35.48
N ASN A 677 -12.98 39.71 36.05
CA ASN A 677 -13.71 40.77 36.72
C ASN A 677 -12.99 41.16 38.01
N SER A 678 -13.15 42.39 38.45
CA SER A 678 -12.57 42.94 39.70
C SER A 678 -12.85 42.09 40.96
N ASN A 679 -13.80 41.17 40.88
CA ASN A 679 -14.22 40.30 41.98
C ASN A 679 -13.66 38.89 41.92
N THR A 680 -12.84 38.52 40.90
CA THR A 680 -12.27 37.19 40.75
C THR A 680 -11.11 36.98 41.72
N THR A 681 -11.11 35.86 42.45
CA THR A 681 -10.01 35.45 43.34
C THR A 681 -9.04 34.46 42.71
N ALA A 682 -9.28 34.07 41.46
CA ALA A 682 -8.41 33.20 40.72
C ALA A 682 -7.20 33.96 40.13
N SER A 683 -6.06 33.31 40.10
CA SER A 683 -4.90 33.79 39.35
C SER A 683 -5.02 33.39 37.87
N VAL A 684 -4.27 34.05 36.98
CA VAL A 684 -4.22 33.70 35.56
C VAL A 684 -3.79 32.24 35.38
N LYS A 685 -2.85 31.77 36.19
CA LYS A 685 -2.37 30.36 36.15
C LYS A 685 -3.43 29.36 36.60
N ASP A 686 -4.39 29.74 37.44
CA ASP A 686 -5.50 28.85 37.81
C ASP A 686 -6.43 28.59 36.63
N VAL A 687 -6.59 29.54 35.70
CA VAL A 687 -7.51 29.46 34.56
C VAL A 687 -6.80 28.97 33.32
N ILE A 688 -5.59 29.48 33.07
CA ILE A 688 -4.77 29.05 31.91
C ILE A 688 -3.66 28.16 32.43
N THR A 689 -3.98 26.90 32.51
CA THR A 689 -3.06 25.85 32.96
C THR A 689 -2.02 25.54 31.88
N ASP A 690 -1.03 24.70 32.21
CA ASP A 690 0.01 24.30 31.26
C ASP A 690 -0.54 23.40 30.11
N ARG A 691 -1.80 22.99 30.20
CA ARG A 691 -2.48 22.22 29.12
C ARG A 691 -2.91 23.08 27.94
N PHE A 692 -2.87 24.41 28.07
CA PHE A 692 -3.22 25.29 26.97
C PHE A 692 -2.00 25.74 26.17
N LEU A 693 -2.12 25.64 24.84
CA LEU A 693 -1.32 26.40 23.89
C LEU A 693 -2.00 27.76 23.65
N CYS A 694 -1.20 28.82 23.60
CA CYS A 694 -1.68 30.18 23.42
C CYS A 694 -1.32 30.69 22.03
N THR A 695 -2.29 31.34 21.34
CA THR A 695 -2.10 31.97 20.02
C THR A 695 -2.63 33.40 19.99
N GLY A 696 -2.32 34.14 18.92
CA GLY A 696 -2.77 35.51 18.73
C GLY A 696 -1.81 36.59 19.27
N GLY A 697 -1.98 37.80 18.79
CA GLY A 697 -1.28 39.00 19.26
C GLY A 697 0.07 39.28 18.60
N SER A 698 0.45 38.62 17.53
CA SER A 698 1.58 39.02 16.72
C SER A 698 1.18 40.20 15.83
N GLN A 699 2.01 41.25 15.82
CA GLN A 699 1.81 42.41 14.94
C GLN A 699 2.62 42.34 13.64
N GLN A 700 3.55 41.38 13.54
CA GLN A 700 4.46 41.26 12.43
C GLN A 700 3.93 40.33 11.30
N TYR A 701 2.92 39.51 11.62
CA TYR A 701 2.39 38.49 10.72
C TYR A 701 0.87 38.42 10.80
N GLU A 702 0.22 37.83 9.81
CA GLU A 702 -1.18 37.44 9.91
C GLU A 702 -1.34 36.41 11.02
N ASP A 703 -1.87 36.80 12.16
CA ASP A 703 -2.07 35.98 13.35
C ASP A 703 -3.57 35.95 13.67
N SER A 704 -4.27 35.07 12.91
CA SER A 704 -5.73 34.99 12.93
C SER A 704 -6.23 34.37 14.25
N LEU A 705 -7.39 34.85 14.71
CA LEU A 705 -8.10 34.32 15.88
C LEU A 705 -9.29 33.44 15.47
N THR A 706 -9.60 32.49 16.34
CA THR A 706 -10.74 31.59 16.19
C THR A 706 -12.05 32.28 16.50
N CYS A 707 -13.15 31.76 15.96
CA CYS A 707 -14.48 32.31 16.11
C CYS A 707 -15.45 31.27 16.69
N LYS A 708 -16.62 31.75 17.11
CA LYS A 708 -17.72 30.85 17.48
C LYS A 708 -18.05 29.96 16.30
N GLY A 709 -18.02 28.65 16.51
CA GLY A 709 -18.16 27.62 15.44
C GLY A 709 -16.84 27.02 14.99
N ASP A 710 -15.67 27.56 15.38
CA ASP A 710 -14.38 26.90 15.16
C ASP A 710 -14.02 25.92 16.30
N SER A 711 -14.80 25.92 17.38
CA SER A 711 -14.67 25.06 18.57
C SER A 711 -14.56 23.58 18.19
N GLY A 712 -13.64 22.87 18.80
CA GLY A 712 -13.38 21.45 18.58
C GLY A 712 -12.56 21.14 17.33
N GLY A 713 -12.33 22.14 16.47
CA GLY A 713 -11.50 21.97 15.28
C GLY A 713 -10.03 21.75 15.61
N SER A 714 -9.29 21.23 14.63
CA SER A 714 -7.85 21.03 14.80
C SER A 714 -7.05 22.33 14.70
N LEU A 715 -6.15 22.54 15.67
CA LEU A 715 -4.99 23.41 15.48
C LEU A 715 -3.85 22.53 14.96
N PHE A 716 -3.41 22.76 13.73
CA PHE A 716 -2.51 21.87 13.03
C PHE A 716 -1.36 22.62 12.35
N LEU A 717 -0.27 21.89 12.14
CA LEU A 717 0.88 22.37 11.40
C LEU A 717 1.38 21.34 10.41
N ARG A 718 2.19 21.79 9.44
CA ARG A 718 2.76 20.94 8.39
C ARG A 718 4.23 20.70 8.66
N LYS A 719 4.62 19.42 8.75
CA LYS A 719 6.02 18.95 8.79
C LYS A 719 6.19 17.77 7.85
N LYS A 720 7.34 17.72 7.16
CA LYS A 720 7.65 16.62 6.24
C LYS A 720 6.49 16.28 5.27
N HIS A 721 5.81 17.32 4.77
CA HIS A 721 4.63 17.24 3.91
C HIS A 721 3.40 16.53 4.51
N ARG A 722 3.38 16.36 5.82
CA ARG A 722 2.22 15.81 6.57
C ARG A 722 1.67 16.85 7.53
N TYR A 723 0.41 16.72 7.85
CA TYR A 723 -0.29 17.59 8.80
C TYR A 723 -0.45 16.89 10.13
N PHE A 724 -0.10 17.60 11.20
CA PHE A 724 -0.13 17.13 12.58
C PHE A 724 -1.03 18.01 13.39
N GLN A 725 -1.98 17.42 14.12
CA GLN A 725 -2.81 18.14 15.08
C GLN A 725 -2.07 18.25 16.39
N VAL A 726 -1.74 19.48 16.80
CA VAL A 726 -1.03 19.75 18.05
C VAL A 726 -1.95 20.22 19.17
N ALA A 727 -3.15 20.74 18.82
CA ALA A 727 -4.16 21.10 19.81
C ALA A 727 -5.58 21.01 19.25
N VAL A 728 -6.55 21.13 20.16
CA VAL A 728 -7.98 21.26 19.89
C VAL A 728 -8.40 22.70 20.19
N VAL A 729 -9.08 23.36 19.25
CA VAL A 729 -9.60 24.71 19.42
C VAL A 729 -10.63 24.74 20.56
N SER A 730 -10.43 25.58 21.56
CA SER A 730 -11.28 25.64 22.73
C SER A 730 -11.93 27.03 22.94
N TRP A 731 -11.20 28.04 23.35
CA TRP A 731 -11.80 29.35 23.66
C TRP A 731 -10.84 30.52 23.43
N GLY A 732 -11.39 31.75 23.34
CA GLY A 732 -10.66 33.00 23.22
C GLY A 732 -11.10 34.05 24.24
N ASN A 733 -10.20 34.98 24.57
CA ASN A 733 -10.50 36.07 25.54
C ASN A 733 -11.38 37.17 24.94
N LYS A 734 -11.50 37.24 23.63
CA LYS A 734 -12.33 38.25 22.92
C LYS A 734 -13.09 37.63 21.76
N ILE A 735 -14.28 38.10 21.51
CA ILE A 735 -15.08 37.74 20.36
C ILE A 735 -14.73 38.71 19.21
N VAL A 736 -14.01 38.23 18.21
CA VAL A 736 -13.47 39.04 17.09
C VAL A 736 -14.11 38.67 15.76
N CYS A 737 -15.41 38.36 15.74
CA CYS A 737 -16.13 37.93 14.54
C CYS A 737 -17.44 38.71 14.36
N PRO A 738 -17.80 39.15 13.12
CA PRO A 738 -17.28 38.78 11.82
C PRO A 738 -16.05 39.56 11.35
N ALA A 739 -15.34 39.05 10.34
CA ALA A 739 -14.14 39.63 9.76
C ALA A 739 -14.38 41.05 9.20
N GLY A 740 -13.64 42.02 9.69
CA GLY A 740 -13.72 43.43 9.24
C GLY A 740 -13.07 44.41 10.19
N ASP A 741 -13.07 44.11 11.47
CA ASP A 741 -12.42 44.97 12.46
C ASP A 741 -10.96 44.53 12.67
N PRO A 742 -10.05 45.50 12.90
CA PRO A 742 -8.68 45.17 13.24
C PRO A 742 -8.65 44.34 14.54
N VAL A 743 -7.96 43.20 14.47
CA VAL A 743 -7.82 42.29 15.62
C VAL A 743 -7.20 43.08 16.81
N PRO A 744 -7.83 43.16 17.99
CA PRO A 744 -7.26 43.85 19.14
C PRO A 744 -5.92 43.23 19.52
N ALA A 745 -4.92 44.04 19.78
CA ALA A 745 -3.57 43.61 20.11
C ALA A 745 -3.47 42.71 21.37
N ASP A 746 -4.50 42.80 22.25
CA ASP A 746 -4.63 41.98 23.46
C ASP A 746 -5.55 40.76 23.32
N ALA A 747 -6.05 40.46 22.10
CA ALA A 747 -6.85 39.28 21.83
C ALA A 747 -5.97 38.04 21.75
N ARG A 748 -6.41 36.97 22.42
CA ARG A 748 -5.70 35.70 22.54
C ARG A 748 -6.67 34.54 22.49
N ASP A 749 -6.22 33.41 21.88
CA ASP A 749 -6.92 32.14 21.93
C ASP A 749 -6.13 31.10 22.71
N PHE A 750 -6.87 30.18 23.29
CA PHE A 750 -6.36 29.10 24.12
C PHE A 750 -6.89 27.74 23.61
N HIS A 751 -5.98 26.83 23.34
CA HIS A 751 -6.28 25.55 22.73
C HIS A 751 -5.74 24.42 23.60
N ILE A 752 -6.47 23.32 23.74
CA ILE A 752 -6.02 22.18 24.54
C ILE A 752 -4.92 21.44 23.77
N SER A 753 -3.72 21.41 24.33
CA SER A 753 -2.56 20.71 23.79
C SER A 753 -2.80 19.19 23.75
N VAL A 754 -2.61 18.57 22.59
CA VAL A 754 -2.66 17.11 22.46
C VAL A 754 -1.60 16.43 23.33
N PHE A 755 -0.43 17.03 23.47
CA PHE A 755 0.66 16.50 24.31
C PHE A 755 0.30 16.40 25.80
N SER A 756 -0.55 17.31 26.28
CA SER A 756 -0.94 17.36 27.69
C SER A 756 -1.99 16.32 28.08
N VAL A 757 -2.66 15.69 27.14
CA VAL A 757 -3.78 14.75 27.35
C VAL A 757 -3.50 13.34 26.79
N LEU A 758 -2.24 13.05 26.45
CA LEU A 758 -1.83 11.79 25.86
C LEU A 758 -2.20 10.54 26.67
N PRO A 759 -2.08 10.51 28.02
CA PRO A 759 -2.48 9.34 28.80
C PRO A 759 -3.95 8.97 28.57
N TRP A 760 -4.82 9.99 28.52
CA TRP A 760 -6.25 9.80 28.26
C TRP A 760 -6.52 9.39 26.81
N LEU A 761 -5.87 9.99 25.82
CA LEU A 761 -5.98 9.58 24.42
C LEU A 761 -5.53 8.12 24.23
N LYS A 762 -4.40 7.75 24.83
CA LYS A 762 -3.89 6.37 24.78
C LYS A 762 -4.87 5.39 25.40
N GLN A 763 -5.52 5.71 26.51
CA GLN A 763 -6.50 4.86 27.16
C GLN A 763 -7.65 4.47 26.23
N HIS A 764 -8.08 5.38 25.34
CA HIS A 764 -9.24 5.15 24.47
C HIS A 764 -8.88 4.74 23.05
N LEU A 765 -7.71 5.11 22.54
CA LEU A 765 -7.34 4.92 21.15
C LEU A 765 -6.29 3.82 20.92
N ASN A 766 -5.72 3.22 21.98
CA ASN A 766 -4.59 2.30 21.86
C ASN A 766 -4.90 1.00 21.10
N GLU A 767 -6.17 0.65 20.91
CA GLU A 767 -6.58 -0.49 20.09
C GLU A 767 -6.40 -0.20 18.58
N GLU A 768 -6.49 1.07 18.17
CA GLU A 768 -6.43 1.50 16.78
C GLU A 768 -5.19 2.34 16.46
N LEU A 769 -4.58 2.98 17.48
CA LEU A 769 -3.36 3.79 17.33
C LEU A 769 -2.28 3.31 18.31
N GLU A 770 -1.14 2.92 17.79
CA GLU A 770 0.01 2.54 18.60
C GLU A 770 0.74 3.77 19.11
N PHE A 771 0.63 4.05 20.40
CA PHE A 771 1.28 5.17 21.06
C PHE A 771 2.73 4.86 21.45
N LEU A 772 3.58 5.88 21.34
CA LEU A 772 4.94 5.82 21.86
C LEU A 772 4.94 5.73 23.40
N PRO A 773 6.05 5.28 23.99
CA PRO A 773 6.21 5.39 25.44
C PRO A 773 6.04 6.85 25.89
N ILE A 774 5.12 7.07 26.83
CA ILE A 774 4.90 8.36 27.46
C ILE A 774 5.77 8.36 28.72
N ALA A 775 6.64 9.37 28.87
CA ALA A 775 7.37 9.53 30.10
C ALA A 775 6.38 9.67 31.27
N SER A 776 6.55 8.84 32.28
CA SER A 776 5.70 8.79 33.48
C SER A 776 5.89 10.06 34.32
#